data_25188ac5248e3300d651ce24be6a9d42
#
_entry.id   25188ac5248e3300d651ce24be6a9d42
#
_cell.length_a   1.000
_cell.length_b   1.000
_cell.length_c   1.000
_cell.angle_alpha   90.00
_cell.angle_beta   90.00
_cell.angle_gamma   90.00
#
_symmetry.space_group_name_H-M   'P 1'
#
loop_
_entity.id
_entity.type
_entity.pdbx_description
1 polymer ?
#
loop_
_entity_poly.entity_id
_entity_poly.type
_entity_poly.pdbx_seq_one_letter_code
_entity_poly.pdbx_strand_id
1 'polypeptide(L)'
;MEFMKISYSWIKEFVDVKLSPEKLGDRLTMAGLSVASLEEIDGDWVYDIEVMSNRPDWLSARGIAREVAAITNTKFANSRVCEFTGVKKKKINRTTGKRPDNRLTVSVEDTKACPLYYGNLITGVKAAESPAWLIKRLNSVGLRSVNNVVDITNLCLMEYGQPLHAFDFDKLEGGAIIVRRARDGERLILLDGIEKRLSAGLLVIADKKKPVAIAGIMGGQASEVTSKTVNIMLESACFDPVVIRQGARTIGVVSDSSYRFERSVDIPGVRAGLLAATRMICDMCGGTLVVSRQSGMPAQPKKQKIMFDLKEAVDVLSIRVTSREAKNILKRLGFVVKDKKQDVFEVTAPSFRKDVKVAEDLTEEIARSYGYDKIPLTTPEIRPFSMEVSKDQAIERVSRELLVAMGFKEVITYSLTSEENYAKSAIQVPPGINALVNPLSQDYHLLRTTLLPALFECASFNINRNDPNFEIFEIAHIFGEAEETISVGILLSGDKRAEWLKDYRPYTLYDLKGALESLFDELRVKGYVFVKPQPAGASIFCIFINGQMAGSIGVMSEAVKKRWGIKVKKDIFVAEVSLSALARVADLKKVFTPIASTPSISRDISVLTGDVTPYAAIKELIEKRAAGYLKAIALAECYQGKEVPRGSRGLTISLTYGSDTKTLTDAEINLVHSNVLEGLVKELSLTLR
;
A
#
# COMPACT_ATOMS: atom_id res chain seq x y z
N MET A 1 11.52 7.76 0.36
CA MET A 1 12.65 7.03 0.98
C MET A 1 13.75 8.05 1.18
N GLU A 2 14.41 8.04 2.33
CA GLU A 2 15.48 8.98 2.57
C GLU A 2 16.82 8.31 2.34
N PHE A 3 17.75 9.06 1.77
CA PHE A 3 19.03 8.61 1.30
C PHE A 3 20.14 9.14 2.23
N MET A 4 21.20 8.38 2.39
CA MET A 4 22.43 8.81 3.03
C MET A 4 23.52 9.02 1.99
N LYS A 5 23.89 10.28 1.78
CA LYS A 5 25.04 10.60 0.92
C LYS A 5 26.34 10.42 1.66
N ILE A 6 27.31 9.75 1.02
CA ILE A 6 28.66 9.56 1.57
C ILE A 6 29.68 9.49 0.46
N SER A 7 30.82 10.17 0.64
CA SER A 7 31.90 10.11 -0.34
C SER A 7 32.83 8.91 -0.13
N TYR A 8 33.35 8.42 -1.24
CA TYR A 8 34.31 7.33 -1.26
C TYR A 8 35.57 7.65 -0.46
N SER A 9 36.12 8.89 -0.60
CA SER A 9 37.26 9.32 0.17
C SER A 9 36.98 9.33 1.67
N TRP A 10 35.75 9.69 2.10
CA TRP A 10 35.39 9.66 3.51
C TRP A 10 35.32 8.23 4.06
N ILE A 11 34.79 7.27 3.29
CA ILE A 11 34.82 5.84 3.65
C ILE A 11 36.28 5.38 3.84
N LYS A 12 37.20 5.79 2.96
CA LYS A 12 38.62 5.41 3.03
C LYS A 12 39.34 5.93 4.26
N GLU A 13 38.86 6.93 4.95
CA GLU A 13 39.40 7.36 6.23
C GLU A 13 39.20 6.31 7.35
N PHE A 14 38.20 5.46 7.22
CA PHE A 14 37.88 4.41 8.19
C PHE A 14 38.35 3.03 7.76
N VAL A 15 38.43 2.79 6.47
CA VAL A 15 38.63 1.46 5.90
C VAL A 15 39.61 1.51 4.73
N ASP A 16 40.61 0.63 4.72
CA ASP A 16 41.50 0.48 3.58
C ASP A 16 40.82 -0.24 2.43
N VAL A 17 40.03 0.51 1.63
CA VAL A 17 39.27 0.00 0.48
C VAL A 17 40.17 -0.02 -0.75
N LYS A 18 40.31 -1.23 -1.38
CA LYS A 18 41.07 -1.45 -2.62
C LYS A 18 40.19 -1.58 -3.85
N LEU A 19 38.86 -1.63 -3.69
CA LEU A 19 37.87 -1.71 -4.78
C LEU A 19 37.72 -0.33 -5.43
N SER A 20 37.42 -0.30 -6.73
CA SER A 20 36.97 0.95 -7.36
C SER A 20 35.63 1.41 -6.79
N PRO A 21 35.26 2.70 -6.93
CA PRO A 21 33.98 3.20 -6.44
C PRO A 21 32.78 2.39 -6.96
N GLU A 22 32.76 2.03 -8.25
CA GLU A 22 31.68 1.27 -8.88
C GLU A 22 31.56 -0.13 -8.26
N LYS A 23 32.70 -0.85 -8.16
CA LYS A 23 32.73 -2.20 -7.57
C LYS A 23 32.35 -2.19 -6.09
N LEU A 24 32.65 -1.12 -5.38
CA LEU A 24 32.21 -0.97 -3.99
C LEU A 24 30.71 -0.74 -3.92
N GLY A 25 30.14 0.07 -4.83
CA GLY A 25 28.71 0.30 -4.95
C GLY A 25 27.93 -1.00 -5.20
N ASP A 26 28.41 -1.82 -6.15
CA ASP A 26 27.83 -3.14 -6.42
C ASP A 26 27.85 -4.04 -5.17
N ARG A 27 28.97 -4.07 -4.48
CA ARG A 27 29.14 -4.86 -3.25
C ARG A 27 28.24 -4.39 -2.11
N LEU A 28 28.06 -3.08 -1.97
CA LEU A 28 27.13 -2.50 -0.98
C LEU A 28 25.69 -2.92 -1.30
N THR A 29 25.28 -2.77 -2.56
CA THR A 29 23.94 -3.17 -3.02
C THR A 29 23.70 -4.65 -2.78
N MET A 30 24.63 -5.52 -3.14
CA MET A 30 24.54 -6.96 -2.90
C MET A 30 24.54 -7.35 -1.41
N ALA A 31 25.05 -6.48 -0.53
CA ALA A 31 24.98 -6.65 0.91
C ALA A 31 23.75 -6.01 1.58
N GLY A 32 22.80 -5.53 0.78
CA GLY A 32 21.53 -4.94 1.25
C GLY A 32 21.57 -3.42 1.48
N LEU A 33 22.67 -2.74 1.13
CA LEU A 33 22.76 -1.28 1.12
C LEU A 33 22.55 -0.78 -0.31
N SER A 34 21.32 -0.64 -0.73
CA SER A 34 20.97 -0.22 -2.09
C SER A 34 21.61 1.13 -2.44
N VAL A 35 22.48 1.14 -3.43
CA VAL A 35 23.09 2.36 -3.97
C VAL A 35 22.21 2.86 -5.10
N ALA A 36 21.50 3.95 -4.85
CA ALA A 36 20.55 4.53 -5.81
C ALA A 36 21.28 5.31 -6.91
N SER A 37 22.37 6.02 -6.55
CA SER A 37 23.23 6.69 -7.52
C SER A 37 24.67 6.73 -7.05
N LEU A 38 25.59 6.86 -8.00
CA LEU A 38 27.03 7.09 -7.79
C LEU A 38 27.45 8.23 -8.72
N GLU A 39 27.82 9.37 -8.13
CA GLU A 39 28.13 10.58 -8.87
C GLU A 39 29.52 11.10 -8.49
N GLU A 40 30.23 11.71 -9.43
CA GLU A 40 31.49 12.41 -9.14
C GLU A 40 31.18 13.88 -8.82
N ILE A 41 31.47 14.31 -7.58
CA ILE A 41 31.27 15.67 -7.10
C ILE A 41 32.64 16.22 -6.61
N ASP A 42 33.10 17.31 -7.21
CA ASP A 42 34.36 17.97 -6.87
C ASP A 42 35.60 17.02 -6.85
N GLY A 43 35.62 16.02 -7.75
CA GLY A 43 36.69 15.04 -7.87
C GLY A 43 36.66 13.95 -6.79
N ASP A 44 35.53 13.72 -6.14
CA ASP A 44 35.30 12.60 -5.24
C ASP A 44 34.00 11.87 -5.63
N TRP A 45 33.97 10.57 -5.53
CA TRP A 45 32.81 9.76 -5.80
C TRP A 45 31.88 9.77 -4.60
N VAL A 46 30.60 10.09 -4.81
CA VAL A 46 29.56 10.16 -3.78
C VAL A 46 28.49 9.13 -4.06
N TYR A 47 28.28 8.25 -3.08
CA TYR A 47 27.18 7.29 -3.08
C TYR A 47 25.94 7.94 -2.50
N ASP A 48 24.80 7.68 -3.11
CA ASP A 48 23.49 7.94 -2.52
C ASP A 48 22.89 6.59 -2.12
N ILE A 49 22.88 6.30 -0.81
CA ILE A 49 22.52 4.99 -0.26
C ILE A 49 21.12 5.07 0.35
N GLU A 50 20.24 4.19 -0.11
CA GLU A 50 18.92 4.02 0.45
C GLU A 50 18.99 3.36 1.83
N VAL A 51 18.47 4.05 2.86
CA VAL A 51 18.55 3.58 4.24
C VAL A 51 17.22 2.98 4.68
N MET A 52 17.24 1.69 4.99
CA MET A 52 16.08 0.99 5.50
C MET A 52 15.71 1.46 6.91
N SER A 53 14.43 1.50 7.22
CA SER A 53 13.90 2.05 8.49
C SER A 53 14.40 1.33 9.74
N ASN A 54 14.79 0.06 9.64
CA ASN A 54 15.35 -0.75 10.71
C ASN A 54 16.87 -0.59 10.88
N ARG A 55 17.55 0.15 9.96
CA ARG A 55 19.00 0.32 9.94
C ARG A 55 19.44 1.78 10.19
N PRO A 56 19.05 2.41 11.31
CA PRO A 56 19.46 3.78 11.64
C PRO A 56 20.98 3.92 11.81
N ASP A 57 21.70 2.85 12.06
CA ASP A 57 23.16 2.81 12.13
C ASP A 57 23.83 3.19 10.79
N TRP A 58 23.15 3.02 9.65
CA TRP A 58 23.63 3.44 8.33
C TRP A 58 23.45 4.94 8.07
N LEU A 59 22.72 5.67 8.91
CA LEU A 59 22.59 7.14 8.82
C LEU A 59 23.88 7.86 9.30
N SER A 60 25.02 7.20 9.16
CA SER A 60 26.34 7.76 9.53
C SER A 60 27.47 7.19 8.69
N ALA A 61 28.48 8.02 8.42
CA ALA A 61 29.68 7.60 7.72
C ALA A 61 30.38 6.41 8.41
N ARG A 62 30.42 6.41 9.74
CA ARG A 62 30.98 5.32 10.54
C ARG A 62 30.18 4.03 10.42
N GLY A 63 28.84 4.15 10.32
CA GLY A 63 27.95 2.99 10.14
C GLY A 63 28.19 2.33 8.79
N ILE A 64 28.21 3.11 7.71
CA ILE A 64 28.47 2.61 6.36
C ILE A 64 29.91 2.06 6.28
N ALA A 65 30.89 2.75 6.83
CA ALA A 65 32.28 2.27 6.82
C ALA A 65 32.45 0.93 7.59
N ARG A 66 31.67 0.67 8.66
CA ARG A 66 31.65 -0.65 9.32
C ARG A 66 31.13 -1.75 8.40
N GLU A 67 30.09 -1.47 7.65
CA GLU A 67 29.58 -2.41 6.65
C GLU A 67 30.61 -2.68 5.56
N VAL A 68 31.24 -1.62 5.03
CA VAL A 68 32.33 -1.75 4.05
C VAL A 68 33.46 -2.61 4.61
N ALA A 69 33.87 -2.39 5.85
CA ALA A 69 34.93 -3.20 6.50
C ALA A 69 34.52 -4.68 6.62
N ALA A 70 33.23 -4.95 6.93
CA ALA A 70 32.70 -6.30 7.05
C ALA A 70 32.67 -7.02 5.70
N ILE A 71 32.15 -6.39 4.65
CA ILE A 71 31.97 -7.00 3.32
C ILE A 71 33.31 -7.10 2.54
N THR A 72 34.28 -6.24 2.81
CA THR A 72 35.61 -6.26 2.17
C THR A 72 36.63 -7.05 2.96
N ASN A 73 36.27 -7.59 4.11
CA ASN A 73 37.18 -8.32 5.01
C ASN A 73 38.39 -7.50 5.50
N THR A 74 38.16 -6.20 5.70
CA THR A 74 39.21 -5.28 6.17
C THR A 74 38.96 -4.84 7.62
N LYS A 75 39.93 -4.17 8.24
CA LYS A 75 39.76 -3.64 9.59
C LYS A 75 39.06 -2.29 9.55
N PHE A 76 38.06 -2.11 10.39
CA PHE A 76 37.51 -0.79 10.68
C PHE A 76 38.42 -0.04 11.63
N ALA A 77 38.95 1.11 11.20
CA ALA A 77 39.75 2.00 12.02
C ALA A 77 38.87 3.01 12.76
N ASN A 78 39.19 3.33 13.99
CA ASN A 78 38.56 4.51 14.62
C ASN A 78 39.03 5.76 13.89
N SER A 79 38.10 6.69 13.64
CA SER A 79 38.29 7.92 12.87
C SER A 79 39.60 8.64 13.19
N ARG A 80 40.32 9.04 12.14
CA ARG A 80 41.48 9.91 12.21
C ARG A 80 41.15 11.42 12.30
N VAL A 81 39.85 11.79 12.46
CA VAL A 81 39.45 13.21 12.57
C VAL A 81 40.28 13.96 13.64
N CYS A 82 40.72 13.22 14.66
CA CYS A 82 41.66 13.76 15.63
C CYS A 82 43.13 13.93 15.14
N GLU A 83 43.48 13.33 13.98
CA GLU A 83 44.84 13.43 13.40
C GLU A 83 44.90 14.51 12.32
N PHE A 84 43.79 14.81 11.65
CA PHE A 84 43.74 15.81 10.58
C PHE A 84 43.90 17.26 11.08
N THR A 85 43.65 17.53 12.35
CA THR A 85 43.76 18.90 12.90
C THR A 85 45.18 19.33 13.17
N GLY A 86 46.20 18.45 13.00
CA GLY A 86 47.61 18.78 13.28
C GLY A 86 47.89 19.16 14.74
N VAL A 87 46.88 19.12 15.59
CA VAL A 87 46.95 19.57 16.97
C VAL A 87 47.43 18.41 17.85
N LYS A 88 48.60 18.52 18.41
CA LYS A 88 49.13 17.59 19.44
C LYS A 88 48.06 17.43 20.53
N LYS A 89 47.81 16.18 20.98
CA LYS A 89 46.89 15.81 22.06
C LYS A 89 47.05 16.74 23.29
N LYS A 90 46.44 17.92 23.26
CA LYS A 90 46.28 18.72 24.47
C LYS A 90 45.28 17.99 25.37
N LYS A 91 45.69 17.65 26.60
CA LYS A 91 44.78 17.19 27.63
C LYS A 91 43.69 18.23 27.75
N ILE A 92 42.42 17.82 27.58
CA ILE A 92 41.27 18.67 27.93
C ILE A 92 41.46 18.97 29.41
N ASN A 93 41.89 20.19 29.74
CA ASN A 93 42.08 20.61 31.10
C ASN A 93 40.69 20.62 31.76
N ARG A 94 40.37 19.55 32.49
CA ARG A 94 39.31 19.61 33.49
C ARG A 94 39.77 20.62 34.52
N THR A 95 39.24 21.85 34.51
CA THR A 95 39.35 22.73 35.63
C THR A 95 38.57 22.07 36.80
N THR A 96 39.30 21.30 37.59
CA THR A 96 38.82 20.76 38.87
C THR A 96 38.82 21.93 39.89
N GLY A 97 38.04 22.97 39.59
CA GLY A 97 37.77 24.04 40.53
C GLY A 97 36.82 23.51 41.64
N LYS A 98 37.20 23.73 42.87
CA LYS A 98 36.52 23.28 44.10
C LYS A 98 35.12 23.85 44.33
N ARG A 99 34.50 24.59 43.36
CA ARG A 99 33.09 25.04 43.43
C ARG A 99 32.39 24.61 42.12
N PRO A 100 31.16 24.04 42.21
CA PRO A 100 30.39 23.75 41.00
C PRO A 100 30.12 25.09 40.30
N ASP A 101 30.54 25.18 39.03
CA ASP A 101 30.22 26.33 38.20
C ASP A 101 28.71 26.31 37.86
N ASN A 102 27.95 27.18 38.47
CA ASN A 102 26.48 27.26 38.34
C ASN A 102 26.04 28.07 37.14
N ARG A 103 26.93 28.46 36.25
CA ARG A 103 26.54 29.21 35.02
C ARG A 103 25.62 28.42 34.13
N LEU A 104 25.77 27.10 34.00
CA LEU A 104 24.91 26.24 33.19
C LEU A 104 24.16 25.26 34.12
N THR A 105 22.84 25.24 33.99
CA THR A 105 21.97 24.22 34.60
C THR A 105 21.24 23.44 33.50
N VAL A 106 21.12 22.13 33.66
CA VAL A 106 20.39 21.27 32.74
C VAL A 106 19.43 20.39 33.51
N SER A 107 18.16 20.42 33.17
CA SER A 107 17.12 19.60 33.78
C SER A 107 16.23 18.98 32.72
N VAL A 108 15.77 17.78 32.98
CA VAL A 108 14.79 17.06 32.15
C VAL A 108 13.58 16.74 33.01
N GLU A 109 12.44 17.32 32.66
CA GLU A 109 11.17 17.10 33.39
C GLU A 109 10.48 15.80 32.91
N ASP A 110 10.48 15.53 31.61
CA ASP A 110 9.95 14.29 31.02
C ASP A 110 11.09 13.32 30.69
N THR A 111 11.50 12.53 31.67
CA THR A 111 12.60 11.56 31.54
C THR A 111 12.26 10.37 30.65
N LYS A 112 10.97 10.13 30.34
CA LYS A 112 10.56 9.11 29.35
C LYS A 112 10.77 9.64 27.94
N ALA A 113 10.38 10.86 27.69
CA ALA A 113 10.55 11.50 26.38
C ALA A 113 12.02 11.88 26.07
N CYS A 114 12.80 12.22 27.11
CA CYS A 114 14.23 12.50 26.98
C CYS A 114 15.01 11.73 28.07
N PRO A 115 15.41 10.47 27.82
CA PRO A 115 16.11 9.67 28.82
C PRO A 115 17.53 10.13 29.11
N LEU A 116 18.16 10.93 28.21
CA LEU A 116 19.52 11.39 28.36
C LEU A 116 19.72 12.73 27.66
N TYR A 117 20.29 13.70 28.36
CA TYR A 117 20.63 15.00 27.83
C TYR A 117 21.99 15.45 28.37
N TYR A 118 22.89 15.83 27.47
CA TYR A 118 24.16 16.47 27.81
C TYR A 118 24.17 17.91 27.33
N GLY A 119 24.73 18.80 28.15
CA GLY A 119 25.04 20.19 27.80
C GLY A 119 26.49 20.54 28.18
N ASN A 120 27.28 20.97 27.21
CA ASN A 120 28.63 21.46 27.40
C ASN A 120 28.69 22.97 27.17
N LEU A 121 29.11 23.74 28.19
CA LEU A 121 29.37 25.16 28.05
C LEU A 121 30.80 25.35 27.56
N ILE A 122 30.96 25.92 26.39
CA ILE A 122 32.24 26.25 25.77
C ILE A 122 32.28 27.78 25.62
N THR A 123 33.30 28.42 26.17
CA THR A 123 33.45 29.88 26.16
C THR A 123 34.65 30.31 25.32
N GLY A 124 34.64 31.56 24.84
CA GLY A 124 35.72 32.10 24.01
C GLY A 124 35.74 31.51 22.59
N VAL A 125 34.60 31.11 22.08
CA VAL A 125 34.47 30.59 20.71
C VAL A 125 34.50 31.76 19.74
N LYS A 126 35.21 31.59 18.62
CA LYS A 126 35.18 32.49 17.48
C LYS A 126 34.39 31.83 16.34
N ALA A 127 33.13 32.23 16.22
CA ALA A 127 32.31 31.80 15.09
C ALA A 127 32.77 32.53 13.82
N ALA A 128 33.17 31.77 12.82
CA ALA A 128 33.75 32.25 11.56
C ALA A 128 33.42 31.28 10.42
N GLU A 129 33.86 31.58 9.21
CA GLU A 129 33.80 30.66 8.09
C GLU A 129 34.56 29.36 8.37
N SER A 130 34.04 28.26 7.91
CA SER A 130 34.65 26.94 8.07
C SER A 130 35.91 26.78 7.19
N PRO A 131 36.86 25.94 7.58
CA PRO A 131 37.98 25.57 6.70
C PRO A 131 37.50 24.90 5.42
N ALA A 132 38.16 25.12 4.32
CA ALA A 132 37.80 24.63 3.00
C ALA A 132 37.51 23.10 2.93
N TRP A 133 38.30 22.30 3.67
CA TRP A 133 38.11 20.84 3.73
C TRP A 133 36.75 20.46 4.35
N LEU A 134 36.30 21.22 5.38
CA LEU A 134 35.01 20.95 6.05
C LEU A 134 33.86 21.35 5.15
N ILE A 135 33.94 22.53 4.49
CA ILE A 135 32.99 23.01 3.50
C ILE A 135 32.84 21.97 2.38
N LYS A 136 33.94 21.54 1.78
CA LYS A 136 33.95 20.54 0.70
C LYS A 136 33.30 19.24 1.14
N ARG A 137 33.55 18.76 2.35
CA ARG A 137 32.97 17.52 2.90
C ARG A 137 31.47 17.62 3.12
N LEU A 138 31.00 18.73 3.68
CA LEU A 138 29.57 18.94 3.88
C LEU A 138 28.83 19.08 2.55
N ASN A 139 29.39 19.86 1.62
CA ASN A 139 28.81 20.03 0.29
C ASN A 139 28.70 18.69 -0.46
N SER A 140 29.69 17.80 -0.34
CA SER A 140 29.65 16.49 -1.00
C SER A 140 28.50 15.61 -0.53
N VAL A 141 27.99 15.83 0.68
CA VAL A 141 26.81 15.12 1.22
C VAL A 141 25.53 15.95 1.18
N GLY A 142 25.55 17.08 0.45
CA GLY A 142 24.37 17.94 0.23
C GLY A 142 24.06 18.92 1.36
N LEU A 143 24.96 19.09 2.33
CA LEU A 143 24.80 20.04 3.44
C LEU A 143 25.53 21.35 3.12
N ARG A 144 24.80 22.46 3.20
CA ARG A 144 25.37 23.80 3.01
C ARG A 144 26.12 24.25 4.26
N SER A 145 27.33 24.79 4.08
CA SER A 145 28.10 25.40 5.16
C SER A 145 27.41 26.68 5.67
N VAL A 146 27.42 26.89 6.98
CA VAL A 146 26.86 28.06 7.67
C VAL A 146 27.96 28.82 8.43
N ASN A 147 28.57 28.18 9.39
CA ASN A 147 29.74 28.66 10.14
C ASN A 147 30.43 27.46 10.80
N ASN A 148 31.67 27.66 11.23
CA ASN A 148 32.54 26.60 11.78
C ASN A 148 31.90 25.83 12.96
N VAL A 149 31.07 26.48 13.80
CA VAL A 149 30.42 25.82 14.94
C VAL A 149 29.30 24.91 14.46
N VAL A 150 28.37 25.44 13.63
CA VAL A 150 27.26 24.69 13.05
C VAL A 150 27.75 23.57 12.14
N ASP A 151 28.77 23.83 11.34
CA ASP A 151 29.36 22.86 10.42
C ASP A 151 30.05 21.70 11.15
N ILE A 152 30.65 21.94 12.31
CA ILE A 152 31.16 20.86 13.18
C ILE A 152 29.99 20.01 13.73
N THR A 153 28.87 20.62 14.11
CA THR A 153 27.73 19.85 14.56
C THR A 153 27.14 18.99 13.44
N ASN A 154 27.07 19.54 12.22
CA ASN A 154 26.63 18.82 11.02
C ASN A 154 27.62 17.71 10.62
N LEU A 155 28.90 17.95 10.69
CA LEU A 155 29.91 16.91 10.46
C LEU A 155 29.74 15.75 11.45
N CYS A 156 29.54 16.05 12.74
CA CYS A 156 29.35 15.03 13.75
C CYS A 156 28.00 14.28 13.54
N LEU A 157 26.96 14.96 13.10
CA LEU A 157 25.71 14.34 12.68
C LEU A 157 25.95 13.29 11.60
N MET A 158 26.65 13.66 10.53
CA MET A 158 26.92 12.79 9.39
C MET A 158 27.94 11.70 9.72
N GLU A 159 28.94 11.97 10.56
CA GLU A 159 29.99 11.01 10.89
C GLU A 159 29.52 9.97 11.94
N TYR A 160 28.89 10.44 13.03
CA TYR A 160 28.51 9.59 14.16
C TYR A 160 27.06 9.16 14.15
N GLY A 161 26.21 9.77 13.32
CA GLY A 161 24.76 9.56 13.35
C GLY A 161 24.08 10.17 14.58
N GLN A 162 24.79 11.08 15.28
CA GLN A 162 24.30 11.73 16.49
C GLN A 162 23.96 13.19 16.19
N PRO A 163 22.67 13.59 16.24
CA PRO A 163 22.31 14.98 16.14
C PRO A 163 22.85 15.79 17.32
N LEU A 164 23.43 16.93 17.01
CA LEU A 164 23.95 17.90 17.95
C LEU A 164 23.36 19.27 17.63
N HIS A 165 23.19 20.11 18.67
CA HIS A 165 22.79 21.51 18.48
C HIS A 165 23.64 22.45 19.32
N ALA A 166 23.96 23.61 18.77
CA ALA A 166 24.70 24.65 19.47
C ALA A 166 23.79 25.87 19.68
N PHE A 167 23.57 26.25 20.91
CA PHE A 167 22.87 27.48 21.29
C PHE A 167 23.86 28.59 21.62
N ASP A 168 23.56 29.81 21.28
CA ASP A 168 24.23 31.00 21.82
C ASP A 168 23.86 31.09 23.33
N PHE A 169 24.86 30.80 24.17
CA PHE A 169 24.61 30.70 25.61
C PHE A 169 24.19 32.01 26.22
N ASP A 170 24.67 33.13 25.71
CA ASP A 170 24.41 34.47 26.25
C ASP A 170 22.94 34.89 25.93
N LYS A 171 22.25 34.22 25.05
CA LYS A 171 20.83 34.41 24.74
C LYS A 171 19.91 33.47 25.54
N LEU A 172 20.46 32.56 26.36
CA LEU A 172 19.67 31.63 27.18
C LEU A 172 19.40 32.28 28.54
N GLU A 173 18.14 32.58 28.82
CA GLU A 173 17.72 33.20 30.06
C GLU A 173 18.05 32.34 31.30
N GLY A 174 18.81 32.93 32.20
CA GLY A 174 19.25 32.30 33.46
C GLY A 174 20.24 31.15 33.26
N GLY A 175 20.90 31.02 32.10
CA GLY A 175 21.88 29.99 31.82
C GLY A 175 21.31 28.56 32.00
N ALA A 176 20.05 28.36 31.68
CA ALA A 176 19.33 27.12 31.97
C ALA A 176 18.82 26.47 30.70
N ILE A 177 18.86 25.16 30.71
CA ILE A 177 18.17 24.29 29.73
C ILE A 177 17.20 23.39 30.50
N ILE A 178 15.94 23.42 30.06
CA ILE A 178 14.85 22.63 30.62
C ILE A 178 14.17 21.88 29.50
N VAL A 179 14.30 20.56 29.46
CA VAL A 179 13.57 19.71 28.54
C VAL A 179 12.22 19.37 29.15
N ARG A 180 11.14 19.88 28.55
CA ARG A 180 9.77 19.77 29.08
C ARG A 180 8.75 19.65 27.96
N ARG A 181 7.50 19.35 28.30
CA ARG A 181 6.40 19.53 27.37
C ARG A 181 6.11 21.01 27.14
N ALA A 182 5.73 21.38 25.94
CA ALA A 182 5.27 22.73 25.63
C ALA A 182 4.01 23.06 26.44
N ARG A 183 3.83 24.32 26.79
CA ARG A 183 2.56 24.83 27.28
C ARG A 183 1.67 25.17 26.12
N ASP A 184 0.37 24.94 26.23
CA ASP A 184 -0.52 25.21 25.10
C ASP A 184 -0.45 26.67 24.65
N GLY A 185 -0.31 26.87 23.35
CA GLY A 185 -0.24 28.19 22.76
C GLY A 185 1.12 28.89 22.84
N GLU A 186 2.15 28.27 23.43
CA GLU A 186 3.52 28.81 23.30
C GLU A 186 3.87 28.97 21.82
N ARG A 187 4.69 29.98 21.50
CA ARG A 187 5.14 30.27 20.14
C ARG A 187 6.63 30.21 20.04
N LEU A 188 7.12 29.73 18.91
CA LEU A 188 8.54 29.66 18.61
C LEU A 188 8.77 29.96 17.12
N ILE A 189 9.66 30.91 16.83
CA ILE A 189 10.17 31.12 15.49
C ILE A 189 11.33 30.14 15.29
N LEU A 190 11.21 29.28 14.29
CA LEU A 190 12.21 28.26 14.00
C LEU A 190 13.36 28.85 13.16
N LEU A 191 14.43 28.06 12.96
CA LEU A 191 15.60 28.47 12.16
C LEU A 191 15.27 28.76 10.69
N ASP A 192 14.18 28.23 10.17
CA ASP A 192 13.65 28.52 8.83
C ASP A 192 12.85 29.84 8.75
N GLY A 193 12.73 30.57 9.86
CA GLY A 193 11.99 31.82 9.99
C GLY A 193 10.47 31.67 10.15
N ILE A 194 9.96 30.43 10.20
CA ILE A 194 8.52 30.18 10.32
C ILE A 194 8.12 30.16 11.81
N GLU A 195 7.12 30.97 12.17
CA GLU A 195 6.52 30.92 13.51
C GLU A 195 5.60 29.71 13.63
N LYS A 196 5.81 28.90 14.66
CA LYS A 196 4.94 27.77 15.01
C LYS A 196 4.26 27.98 16.36
N ARG A 197 2.96 27.72 16.40
CA ARG A 197 2.20 27.59 17.64
C ARG A 197 2.35 26.18 18.17
N LEU A 198 2.78 26.04 19.41
CA LEU A 198 3.09 24.77 20.04
C LEU A 198 1.88 24.24 20.80
N SER A 199 1.60 22.95 20.66
CA SER A 199 0.60 22.23 21.45
C SER A 199 1.24 21.56 22.67
N ALA A 200 0.47 21.33 23.74
CA ALA A 200 0.95 20.74 24.99
C ALA A 200 1.60 19.34 24.86
N GLY A 201 1.34 18.63 23.74
CA GLY A 201 1.95 17.32 23.47
C GLY A 201 3.40 17.38 22.96
N LEU A 202 3.87 18.53 22.48
CA LEU A 202 5.20 18.68 21.90
C LEU A 202 6.29 18.72 22.98
N LEU A 203 7.40 18.05 22.72
CA LEU A 203 8.59 18.14 23.56
C LEU A 203 9.42 19.34 23.09
N VAL A 204 9.79 20.22 24.05
CA VAL A 204 10.58 21.41 23.77
C VAL A 204 11.81 21.47 24.68
N ILE A 205 12.84 22.15 24.16
CA ILE A 205 13.95 22.63 24.95
C ILE A 205 13.65 24.08 25.28
N ALA A 206 13.61 24.43 26.54
CA ALA A 206 13.29 25.76 27.01
C ALA A 206 14.44 26.31 27.88
N ASP A 207 14.54 27.63 27.96
CA ASP A 207 15.26 28.31 28.99
C ASP A 207 14.33 28.58 30.20
N LYS A 208 14.71 29.46 31.15
CA LYS A 208 13.85 29.78 32.29
C LYS A 208 12.53 30.48 31.93
N LYS A 209 12.46 31.10 30.74
CA LYS A 209 11.29 31.92 30.35
C LYS A 209 10.48 31.32 29.23
N LYS A 210 11.14 30.81 28.17
CA LYS A 210 10.51 30.46 26.91
C LYS A 210 11.12 29.22 26.26
N PRO A 211 10.40 28.56 25.32
CA PRO A 211 10.98 27.54 24.47
C PRO A 211 12.06 28.16 23.55
N VAL A 212 13.16 27.44 23.36
CA VAL A 212 14.30 27.82 22.50
C VAL A 212 14.53 26.82 21.36
N ALA A 213 13.95 25.63 21.44
CA ALA A 213 13.93 24.65 20.35
C ALA A 213 12.77 23.69 20.52
N ILE A 214 12.35 23.07 19.39
CA ILE A 214 11.54 21.85 19.43
C ILE A 214 12.50 20.68 19.52
N ALA A 215 12.44 19.96 20.63
CA ALA A 215 13.41 18.93 20.98
C ALA A 215 13.61 17.89 19.88
N GLY A 216 14.82 17.70 19.41
CA GLY A 216 15.19 16.74 18.38
C GLY A 216 14.64 17.00 16.97
N ILE A 217 13.94 18.13 16.76
CA ILE A 217 13.32 18.45 15.45
C ILE A 217 13.99 19.69 14.86
N MET A 218 13.88 20.87 15.48
CA MET A 218 14.44 22.09 14.94
C MET A 218 14.70 23.13 16.02
N GLY A 219 15.85 23.82 15.93
CA GLY A 219 16.22 24.92 16.80
C GLY A 219 15.37 26.18 16.57
N GLY A 220 15.32 27.04 17.57
CA GLY A 220 14.71 28.36 17.47
C GLY A 220 15.71 29.44 17.06
N GLN A 221 15.26 30.38 16.22
CA GLN A 221 16.06 31.46 15.67
C GLN A 221 16.64 32.38 16.77
N ALA A 222 15.89 32.62 17.84
CA ALA A 222 16.32 33.53 18.92
C ALA A 222 17.62 33.13 19.62
N SER A 223 17.93 31.82 19.66
CA SER A 223 19.13 31.26 20.31
C SER A 223 20.19 30.77 19.31
N GLU A 224 20.07 31.15 18.04
CA GLU A 224 20.99 30.76 16.98
C GLU A 224 22.41 31.31 17.19
N VAL A 225 23.41 30.50 16.83
CA VAL A 225 24.81 30.88 16.78
C VAL A 225 25.05 31.79 15.59
N THR A 226 25.56 33.01 15.88
CA THR A 226 25.88 34.02 14.89
C THR A 226 27.39 34.34 14.90
N SER A 227 27.86 35.15 13.96
CA SER A 227 29.26 35.63 13.94
C SER A 227 29.68 36.43 15.20
N LYS A 228 28.71 36.88 16.00
CA LYS A 228 28.93 37.59 17.26
C LYS A 228 28.94 36.67 18.49
N THR A 229 28.63 35.40 18.34
CA THR A 229 28.54 34.44 19.44
C THR A 229 29.93 34.12 19.97
N VAL A 230 30.13 34.25 21.28
CA VAL A 230 31.39 33.96 21.98
C VAL A 230 31.25 32.76 22.92
N ASN A 231 30.08 32.56 23.48
CA ASN A 231 29.79 31.46 24.41
C ASN A 231 28.70 30.57 23.83
N ILE A 232 28.94 29.27 23.80
CA ILE A 232 27.97 28.32 23.26
C ILE A 232 27.62 27.25 24.28
N MET A 233 26.37 26.84 24.28
CA MET A 233 25.90 25.61 24.93
C MET A 233 25.73 24.55 23.85
N LEU A 234 26.60 23.52 23.87
CA LEU A 234 26.53 22.40 22.94
C LEU A 234 25.68 21.28 23.52
N GLU A 235 24.61 20.93 22.83
CA GLU A 235 23.67 19.85 23.13
C GLU A 235 24.08 18.55 22.48
N SER A 236 23.88 17.45 23.23
CA SER A 236 23.78 16.09 22.68
C SER A 236 22.77 15.31 23.52
N ALA A 237 21.74 14.77 22.90
CA ALA A 237 20.64 14.15 23.61
C ALA A 237 20.18 12.81 22.99
N CYS A 238 19.40 12.07 23.75
CA CYS A 238 18.59 10.96 23.27
C CYS A 238 17.14 11.26 23.57
N PHE A 239 16.28 11.20 22.57
CA PHE A 239 14.84 11.39 22.69
C PHE A 239 14.10 10.12 22.36
N ASP A 240 12.87 9.98 22.88
CA ASP A 240 11.99 8.88 22.53
C ASP A 240 11.56 8.98 21.06
N PRO A 241 11.75 7.92 20.25
CA PRO A 241 11.47 7.95 18.82
C PRO A 241 10.02 8.25 18.46
N VAL A 242 9.08 7.75 19.25
CA VAL A 242 7.64 7.94 19.02
C VAL A 242 7.26 9.41 19.27
N VAL A 243 7.80 10.00 20.36
CA VAL A 243 7.57 11.40 20.69
C VAL A 243 8.09 12.33 19.59
N ILE A 244 9.29 12.07 19.07
CA ILE A 244 9.84 12.89 17.98
C ILE A 244 9.05 12.72 16.70
N ARG A 245 8.69 11.50 16.32
CA ARG A 245 7.88 11.23 15.12
C ARG A 245 6.51 11.91 15.19
N GLN A 246 5.83 11.81 16.33
CA GLN A 246 4.56 12.50 16.54
C GLN A 246 4.71 14.02 16.49
N GLY A 247 5.74 14.55 17.14
CA GLY A 247 6.03 15.99 17.14
C GLY A 247 6.32 16.51 15.73
N ALA A 248 7.19 15.87 14.98
CA ALA A 248 7.54 16.23 13.61
C ALA A 248 6.29 16.25 12.69
N ARG A 249 5.42 15.25 12.82
CA ARG A 249 4.15 15.20 12.07
C ARG A 249 3.17 16.31 12.48
N THR A 250 3.04 16.56 13.77
CA THR A 250 2.11 17.59 14.30
C THR A 250 2.45 18.98 13.78
N ILE A 251 3.74 19.32 13.69
CA ILE A 251 4.19 20.63 13.22
C ILE A 251 4.48 20.67 11.71
N GLY A 252 4.47 19.51 11.02
CA GLY A 252 4.76 19.40 9.60
C GLY A 252 6.21 19.74 9.25
N VAL A 253 7.18 19.39 10.12
CA VAL A 253 8.61 19.67 9.91
C VAL A 253 9.41 18.37 9.99
N VAL A 254 10.19 18.09 8.94
CA VAL A 254 11.14 16.99 8.88
C VAL A 254 12.55 17.57 8.76
N SER A 255 13.49 17.07 9.54
CA SER A 255 14.89 17.47 9.52
C SER A 255 15.81 16.24 9.62
N ASP A 256 17.08 16.40 9.26
CA ASP A 256 18.11 15.37 9.45
C ASP A 256 18.21 14.88 10.90
N SER A 257 17.95 15.77 11.85
CA SER A 257 17.90 15.44 13.29
C SER A 257 16.68 14.61 13.63
N SER A 258 15.47 15.06 13.23
CA SER A 258 14.23 14.33 13.53
C SER A 258 14.22 12.95 12.90
N TYR A 259 14.74 12.83 11.68
CA TYR A 259 14.85 11.57 10.96
C TYR A 259 15.72 10.53 11.69
N ARG A 260 16.80 10.95 12.33
CA ARG A 260 17.66 10.07 13.14
C ARG A 260 17.03 9.76 14.49
N PHE A 261 16.45 10.74 15.17
CA PHE A 261 15.81 10.53 16.47
C PHE A 261 14.57 9.64 16.39
N GLU A 262 13.73 9.79 15.38
CA GLU A 262 12.53 8.96 15.21
C GLU A 262 12.84 7.47 14.91
N ARG A 263 14.09 7.17 14.51
CA ARG A 263 14.60 5.81 14.31
C ARG A 263 15.48 5.31 15.46
N SER A 264 15.64 6.08 16.50
CA SER A 264 16.51 5.81 17.67
C SER A 264 17.99 5.99 17.41
N VAL A 265 18.60 6.92 18.10
CA VAL A 265 20.06 7.07 18.16
C VAL A 265 20.70 6.08 19.13
N ASP A 266 21.98 5.77 18.90
CA ASP A 266 22.76 4.91 19.80
C ASP A 266 23.13 5.64 21.09
N ILE A 267 22.67 5.17 22.26
CA ILE A 267 22.87 5.82 23.57
C ILE A 267 24.37 6.05 23.87
N PRO A 268 25.29 5.07 23.69
CA PRO A 268 26.74 5.33 23.79
C PRO A 268 27.25 6.36 22.79
N GLY A 269 26.64 6.45 21.62
CA GLY A 269 26.95 7.43 20.57
C GLY A 269 26.70 8.88 21.01
N VAL A 270 25.71 9.13 21.86
CA VAL A 270 25.40 10.48 22.39
C VAL A 270 26.64 11.14 23.01
N ARG A 271 27.33 10.42 23.89
CA ARG A 271 28.54 10.92 24.52
C ARG A 271 29.71 11.01 23.55
N ALA A 272 29.84 10.04 22.64
CA ALA A 272 30.92 10.01 21.67
C ALA A 272 30.87 11.21 20.71
N GLY A 273 29.68 11.51 20.15
CA GLY A 273 29.44 12.67 19.29
C GLY A 273 29.69 13.99 20.03
N LEU A 274 29.20 14.12 21.27
CA LEU A 274 29.47 15.31 22.10
C LEU A 274 30.94 15.55 22.31
N LEU A 275 31.72 14.52 22.66
CA LEU A 275 33.16 14.64 22.91
C LEU A 275 33.93 15.01 21.64
N ALA A 276 33.54 14.41 20.50
CA ALA A 276 34.17 14.74 19.20
C ALA A 276 33.90 16.21 18.83
N ALA A 277 32.65 16.65 18.86
CA ALA A 277 32.27 18.03 18.54
C ALA A 277 32.89 19.03 19.51
N THR A 278 32.86 18.77 20.82
CA THR A 278 33.48 19.63 21.83
C THR A 278 34.98 19.83 21.53
N ARG A 279 35.68 18.75 21.20
CA ARG A 279 37.12 18.81 20.88
C ARG A 279 37.35 19.62 19.62
N MET A 280 36.62 19.36 18.57
CA MET A 280 36.76 20.08 17.30
C MET A 280 36.46 21.58 17.46
N ILE A 281 35.45 21.95 18.23
CA ILE A 281 35.10 23.34 18.51
C ILE A 281 36.24 24.00 19.32
N CYS A 282 36.80 23.34 20.34
CA CYS A 282 37.96 23.87 21.08
C CYS A 282 39.20 24.02 20.21
N ASP A 283 39.46 23.08 19.30
CA ASP A 283 40.64 23.07 18.47
C ASP A 283 40.54 24.07 17.28
N MET A 284 39.36 24.14 16.64
CA MET A 284 39.18 24.92 15.40
C MET A 284 38.58 26.31 15.65
N CYS A 285 37.73 26.46 16.67
CA CYS A 285 37.05 27.71 16.98
C CYS A 285 37.69 28.46 18.18
N GLY A 286 38.74 27.91 18.80
CA GLY A 286 39.48 28.56 19.91
C GLY A 286 38.77 28.49 21.26
N GLY A 287 37.65 27.78 21.37
CA GLY A 287 36.87 27.71 22.60
C GLY A 287 37.52 26.90 23.73
N THR A 288 37.05 27.11 24.96
CA THR A 288 37.45 26.35 26.16
C THR A 288 36.25 25.73 26.82
N LEU A 289 36.24 24.40 27.02
CA LEU A 289 35.21 23.70 27.77
C LEU A 289 35.28 24.11 29.25
N VAL A 290 34.21 24.71 29.76
CA VAL A 290 34.15 25.21 31.14
C VAL A 290 33.29 24.30 32.01
N VAL A 291 32.13 23.93 31.52
CA VAL A 291 31.14 23.13 32.25
C VAL A 291 30.59 22.01 31.37
N SER A 292 30.48 20.85 31.96
CA SER A 292 29.72 19.73 31.34
C SER A 292 28.63 19.29 32.31
N ARG A 293 27.40 19.24 31.83
CA ARG A 293 26.24 18.80 32.58
C ARG A 293 25.59 17.60 31.91
N GLN A 294 25.06 16.72 32.75
CA GLN A 294 24.24 15.60 32.32
C GLN A 294 22.95 15.60 33.11
N SER A 295 21.85 15.42 32.46
CA SER A 295 20.55 15.13 33.06
C SER A 295 19.98 13.85 32.44
N GLY A 296 19.32 13.06 33.29
CA GLY A 296 18.88 11.74 32.91
C GLY A 296 20.00 10.69 33.01
N MET A 297 19.57 9.46 33.20
CA MET A 297 20.45 8.27 33.19
C MET A 297 19.61 7.16 32.60
N PRO A 298 19.71 6.91 31.29
CA PRO A 298 18.98 5.83 30.68
C PRO A 298 19.36 4.52 31.38
N ALA A 299 18.36 3.70 31.67
CA ALA A 299 18.64 2.33 32.08
C ALA A 299 19.56 1.71 31.03
N GLN A 300 20.68 1.15 31.47
CA GLN A 300 21.55 0.45 30.48
C GLN A 300 20.71 -0.63 29.81
N PRO A 301 20.56 -0.59 28.48
CA PRO A 301 19.78 -1.62 27.80
C PRO A 301 20.38 -2.98 28.19
N LYS A 302 19.54 -3.88 28.70
CA LYS A 302 19.98 -5.26 28.95
C LYS A 302 20.58 -5.77 27.63
N LYS A 303 21.85 -6.15 27.66
CA LYS A 303 22.50 -6.74 26.50
C LYS A 303 21.72 -7.99 26.14
N GLN A 304 20.98 -7.94 25.05
CA GLN A 304 20.22 -9.09 24.58
C GLN A 304 21.19 -10.15 24.13
N LYS A 305 21.06 -11.34 24.70
CA LYS A 305 21.83 -12.52 24.36
C LYS A 305 20.93 -13.42 23.52
N ILE A 306 21.35 -13.71 22.32
CA ILE A 306 20.65 -14.52 21.35
C ILE A 306 21.37 -15.86 21.28
N MET A 307 20.67 -16.96 21.52
CA MET A 307 21.18 -18.28 21.22
C MET A 307 20.98 -18.53 19.73
N PHE A 308 22.07 -18.83 19.02
CA PHE A 308 22.10 -18.97 17.59
C PHE A 308 22.64 -20.36 17.23
N ASP A 309 21.83 -21.16 16.58
CA ASP A 309 22.22 -22.44 15.99
C ASP A 309 22.55 -22.23 14.51
N LEU A 310 23.81 -22.43 14.14
CA LEU A 310 24.27 -22.27 12.77
C LEU A 310 23.62 -23.31 11.83
N LYS A 311 23.29 -24.49 12.34
CA LYS A 311 22.68 -25.53 11.52
C LYS A 311 21.30 -25.09 11.01
N GLU A 312 20.47 -24.49 11.87
CA GLU A 312 19.17 -23.97 11.47
C GLU A 312 19.32 -22.88 10.38
N ALA A 313 20.29 -21.97 10.53
CA ALA A 313 20.56 -20.94 9.53
C ALA A 313 21.05 -21.52 8.18
N VAL A 314 21.91 -22.54 8.22
CA VAL A 314 22.40 -23.23 7.03
C VAL A 314 21.27 -23.97 6.31
N ASP A 315 20.39 -24.63 7.07
CA ASP A 315 19.23 -25.34 6.52
C ASP A 315 18.25 -24.37 5.83
N VAL A 316 17.96 -23.21 6.47
CA VAL A 316 17.08 -22.17 5.88
C VAL A 316 17.69 -21.55 4.61
N LEU A 317 19.00 -21.23 4.64
CA LEU A 317 19.66 -20.56 3.52
C LEU A 317 20.15 -21.49 2.43
N SER A 318 20.18 -22.80 2.69
CA SER A 318 20.76 -23.83 1.81
C SER A 318 22.20 -23.53 1.36
N ILE A 319 22.98 -22.85 2.22
CA ILE A 319 24.39 -22.49 1.96
C ILE A 319 25.34 -23.31 2.83
N ARG A 320 26.60 -23.39 2.41
CA ARG A 320 27.65 -24.05 3.18
C ARG A 320 28.55 -23.02 3.85
N VAL A 321 28.18 -22.58 5.06
CA VAL A 321 28.97 -21.68 5.88
C VAL A 321 29.53 -22.43 7.09
N THR A 322 30.83 -22.34 7.29
CA THR A 322 31.46 -22.95 8.45
C THR A 322 31.29 -22.08 9.72
N SER A 323 31.33 -22.72 10.91
CA SER A 323 31.31 -22.00 12.19
C SER A 323 32.34 -20.88 12.29
N ARG A 324 33.52 -21.08 11.68
CA ARG A 324 34.59 -20.07 11.66
C ARG A 324 34.19 -18.85 10.82
N GLU A 325 33.61 -19.06 9.65
CA GLU A 325 33.15 -18.01 8.75
C GLU A 325 31.99 -17.23 9.39
N ALA A 326 30.96 -17.90 9.89
CA ALA A 326 29.81 -17.28 10.56
C ALA A 326 30.26 -16.39 11.73
N LYS A 327 31.14 -16.92 12.61
CA LYS A 327 31.73 -16.14 13.72
C LYS A 327 32.50 -14.94 13.24
N ASN A 328 33.28 -15.08 12.16
CA ASN A 328 34.05 -13.97 11.61
C ASN A 328 33.15 -12.88 11.02
N ILE A 329 32.08 -13.25 10.31
CA ILE A 329 31.09 -12.31 9.79
C ILE A 329 30.48 -11.52 10.95
N LEU A 330 29.91 -12.19 11.93
CA LEU A 330 29.28 -11.54 13.07
C LEU A 330 30.23 -10.63 13.85
N LYS A 331 31.49 -11.08 14.10
CA LYS A 331 32.49 -10.26 14.79
C LYS A 331 32.87 -9.00 14.03
N ARG A 332 32.96 -9.04 12.68
CA ARG A 332 33.26 -7.86 11.85
C ARG A 332 32.13 -6.84 11.90
N LEU A 333 30.88 -7.29 11.99
CA LEU A 333 29.70 -6.45 12.17
C LEU A 333 29.57 -5.89 13.60
N GLY A 334 30.49 -6.26 14.51
CA GLY A 334 30.55 -5.74 15.88
C GLY A 334 29.82 -6.59 16.91
N PHE A 335 29.33 -7.77 16.54
CA PHE A 335 28.69 -8.69 17.51
C PHE A 335 29.75 -9.37 18.41
N VAL A 336 29.37 -9.60 19.65
CA VAL A 336 30.18 -10.41 20.57
C VAL A 336 29.67 -11.85 20.51
N VAL A 337 30.53 -12.77 20.06
CA VAL A 337 30.18 -14.18 19.85
C VAL A 337 30.95 -15.03 20.85
N LYS A 338 30.23 -15.87 21.61
CA LYS A 338 30.75 -16.84 22.57
C LYS A 338 30.30 -18.23 22.17
N ASP A 339 31.24 -19.16 22.09
CA ASP A 339 30.94 -20.58 21.84
C ASP A 339 30.21 -21.21 23.04
N LYS A 340 29.19 -22.00 22.79
CA LYS A 340 28.43 -22.78 23.79
C LYS A 340 28.58 -24.30 23.56
N LYS A 341 28.22 -24.73 22.36
CA LYS A 341 28.34 -26.10 21.87
C LYS A 341 28.84 -26.07 20.44
N GLN A 342 29.04 -27.24 19.84
CA GLN A 342 29.35 -27.32 18.41
C GLN A 342 28.25 -26.62 17.63
N ASP A 343 28.64 -25.63 16.79
CA ASP A 343 27.78 -24.85 15.92
C ASP A 343 26.70 -24.01 16.62
N VAL A 344 26.70 -23.93 17.97
CA VAL A 344 25.78 -23.11 18.77
C VAL A 344 26.54 -21.96 19.45
N PHE A 345 26.08 -20.73 19.27
CA PHE A 345 26.72 -19.51 19.78
C PHE A 345 25.77 -18.72 20.67
N GLU A 346 26.29 -18.10 21.73
CA GLU A 346 25.66 -16.99 22.42
C GLU A 346 26.16 -15.70 21.77
N VAL A 347 25.27 -15.01 21.05
CA VAL A 347 25.59 -13.79 20.33
C VAL A 347 24.98 -12.59 21.05
N THR A 348 25.78 -11.53 21.23
CA THR A 348 25.31 -10.27 21.80
C THR A 348 25.42 -9.18 20.74
N ALA A 349 24.31 -8.50 20.43
CA ALA A 349 24.28 -7.39 19.48
C ALA A 349 24.95 -6.14 20.05
N PRO A 350 25.64 -5.36 19.21
CA PRO A 350 26.15 -4.04 19.60
C PRO A 350 24.99 -3.05 19.81
N SER A 351 25.22 -2.00 20.61
CA SER A 351 24.17 -1.06 21.03
C SER A 351 23.49 -0.30 19.89
N PHE A 352 24.16 -0.13 18.77
CA PHE A 352 23.64 0.53 17.58
C PHE A 352 22.75 -0.40 16.70
N ARG A 353 22.74 -1.72 16.93
CA ARG A 353 21.89 -2.70 16.26
C ARG A 353 20.70 -3.06 17.14
N LYS A 354 19.72 -2.15 17.17
CA LYS A 354 18.48 -2.34 17.95
C LYS A 354 17.46 -3.24 17.24
N ASP A 355 17.64 -3.47 15.97
CA ASP A 355 16.88 -4.33 15.10
C ASP A 355 17.09 -5.81 15.40
N VAL A 356 18.31 -6.22 15.79
CA VAL A 356 18.67 -7.61 16.00
C VAL A 356 18.18 -8.12 17.36
N LYS A 357 17.17 -8.99 17.36
CA LYS A 357 16.47 -9.47 18.55
C LYS A 357 16.35 -11.00 18.63
N VAL A 358 16.31 -11.68 17.48
CA VAL A 358 16.08 -13.13 17.35
C VAL A 358 17.15 -13.78 16.49
N ALA A 359 17.16 -15.11 16.41
CA ALA A 359 18.15 -15.87 15.66
C ALA A 359 18.06 -15.62 14.14
N GLU A 360 16.87 -15.39 13.63
CA GLU A 360 16.60 -15.10 12.25
C GLU A 360 17.28 -13.80 11.78
N ASP A 361 17.36 -12.80 12.66
CA ASP A 361 18.09 -11.54 12.36
C ASP A 361 19.59 -11.82 12.18
N LEU A 362 20.15 -12.78 12.92
CA LEU A 362 21.55 -13.20 12.76
C LEU A 362 21.74 -14.03 11.48
N THR A 363 20.75 -14.81 11.09
CA THR A 363 20.73 -15.54 9.83
C THR A 363 20.78 -14.57 8.63
N GLU A 364 20.02 -13.48 8.67
CA GLU A 364 20.08 -12.41 7.69
C GLU A 364 21.49 -11.80 7.62
N GLU A 365 22.09 -11.48 8.77
CA GLU A 365 23.44 -10.90 8.81
C GLU A 365 24.49 -11.82 8.15
N ILE A 366 24.36 -13.12 8.33
CA ILE A 366 25.23 -14.09 7.67
C ILE A 366 24.94 -14.14 6.17
N ALA A 367 23.67 -14.24 5.76
CA ALA A 367 23.25 -14.32 4.37
C ALA A 367 23.76 -13.13 3.54
N ARG A 368 23.48 -11.89 4.00
CA ARG A 368 23.87 -10.67 3.30
C ARG A 368 25.40 -10.48 3.23
N SER A 369 26.13 -10.87 4.26
CA SER A 369 27.59 -10.77 4.29
C SER A 369 28.29 -11.89 3.52
N TYR A 370 27.68 -13.07 3.45
CA TYR A 370 28.13 -14.19 2.63
C TYR A 370 27.94 -13.89 1.13
N GLY A 371 26.82 -13.29 0.79
CA GLY A 371 26.39 -12.87 -0.54
C GLY A 371 25.14 -13.60 -1.00
N TYR A 372 24.09 -12.87 -1.29
CA TYR A 372 22.83 -13.41 -1.79
C TYR A 372 22.97 -14.10 -3.15
N ASP A 373 23.94 -13.66 -3.95
CA ASP A 373 24.32 -14.27 -5.24
C ASP A 373 24.82 -15.72 -5.12
N LYS A 374 25.26 -16.12 -3.93
CA LYS A 374 25.77 -17.45 -3.65
C LYS A 374 24.70 -18.40 -3.09
N ILE A 375 23.51 -17.92 -2.80
CA ILE A 375 22.40 -18.75 -2.34
C ILE A 375 21.87 -19.54 -3.54
N PRO A 376 21.86 -20.88 -3.49
CA PRO A 376 21.42 -21.68 -4.61
C PRO A 376 19.92 -21.56 -4.83
N LEU A 377 19.50 -21.52 -6.10
CA LEU A 377 18.11 -21.66 -6.48
C LEU A 377 17.69 -23.11 -6.25
N THR A 378 16.75 -23.34 -5.36
CA THR A 378 16.20 -24.67 -5.08
C THR A 378 14.72 -24.71 -5.38
N THR A 379 14.25 -25.83 -5.89
CA THR A 379 12.82 -26.08 -6.04
C THR A 379 12.28 -26.62 -4.72
N PRO A 380 11.23 -26.01 -4.13
CA PRO A 380 10.65 -26.52 -2.90
C PRO A 380 10.03 -27.91 -3.14
N GLU A 381 10.24 -28.83 -2.22
CA GLU A 381 9.54 -30.11 -2.20
C GLU A 381 8.11 -29.87 -1.73
N ILE A 382 7.16 -29.96 -2.66
CA ILE A 382 5.75 -29.81 -2.36
C ILE A 382 5.14 -31.21 -2.23
N ARG A 383 4.62 -31.54 -1.06
CA ARG A 383 3.74 -32.69 -0.91
C ARG A 383 2.40 -32.32 -1.53
N PRO A 384 1.93 -33.02 -2.59
CA PRO A 384 0.63 -32.74 -3.14
C PRO A 384 -0.44 -32.94 -2.07
N PHE A 385 -1.23 -31.93 -1.83
CA PHE A 385 -2.41 -32.00 -0.99
C PHE A 385 -3.61 -31.53 -1.82
N SER A 386 -4.74 -32.19 -1.60
CA SER A 386 -5.98 -31.79 -2.26
C SER A 386 -6.49 -30.52 -1.58
N MET A 387 -6.43 -29.39 -2.28
CA MET A 387 -7.17 -28.20 -1.89
C MET A 387 -8.58 -28.30 -2.48
N GLU A 388 -9.58 -28.32 -1.63
CA GLU A 388 -10.96 -28.13 -2.09
C GLU A 388 -11.15 -26.67 -2.49
N VAL A 389 -11.49 -26.47 -3.76
CA VAL A 389 -11.89 -25.15 -4.25
C VAL A 389 -13.24 -24.80 -3.63
N SER A 390 -13.36 -23.65 -3.00
CA SER A 390 -14.63 -23.22 -2.44
C SER A 390 -15.70 -23.08 -3.54
N LYS A 391 -16.97 -23.23 -3.16
CA LYS A 391 -18.09 -23.09 -4.09
C LYS A 391 -18.08 -21.71 -4.76
N ASP A 392 -17.79 -20.66 -4.00
CA ASP A 392 -17.74 -19.29 -4.52
C ASP A 392 -16.63 -19.11 -5.56
N GLN A 393 -15.43 -19.61 -5.29
CA GLN A 393 -14.33 -19.59 -6.25
C GLN A 393 -14.64 -20.39 -7.52
N ALA A 394 -15.31 -21.53 -7.37
CA ALA A 394 -15.72 -22.34 -8.52
C ALA A 394 -16.75 -21.59 -9.39
N ILE A 395 -17.72 -20.94 -8.77
CA ILE A 395 -18.75 -20.14 -9.46
C ILE A 395 -18.13 -18.93 -10.15
N GLU A 396 -17.24 -18.21 -9.47
CA GLU A 396 -16.51 -17.08 -10.06
C GLU A 396 -15.73 -17.51 -11.31
N ARG A 397 -14.99 -18.63 -11.20
CA ARG A 397 -14.24 -19.20 -12.33
C ARG A 397 -15.16 -19.59 -13.49
N VAL A 398 -16.22 -20.35 -13.24
CA VAL A 398 -17.17 -20.78 -14.28
C VAL A 398 -17.84 -19.57 -14.93
N SER A 399 -18.20 -18.56 -14.15
CA SER A 399 -18.82 -17.33 -14.67
C SER A 399 -17.87 -16.58 -15.60
N ARG A 400 -16.60 -16.44 -15.19
CA ARG A 400 -15.57 -15.79 -16.00
C ARG A 400 -15.30 -16.53 -17.30
N GLU A 401 -15.07 -17.84 -17.22
CA GLU A 401 -14.82 -18.70 -18.40
C GLU A 401 -16.00 -18.63 -19.39
N LEU A 402 -17.23 -18.65 -18.92
CA LEU A 402 -18.41 -18.57 -19.75
C LEU A 402 -18.53 -17.22 -20.45
N LEU A 403 -18.40 -16.11 -19.73
CA LEU A 403 -18.50 -14.77 -20.31
C LEU A 403 -17.39 -14.53 -21.37
N VAL A 404 -16.17 -14.98 -21.09
CA VAL A 404 -15.07 -14.93 -22.06
C VAL A 404 -15.39 -15.79 -23.31
N ALA A 405 -15.95 -17.00 -23.12
CA ALA A 405 -16.35 -17.86 -24.23
C ALA A 405 -17.47 -17.25 -25.08
N MET A 406 -18.32 -16.40 -24.49
CA MET A 406 -19.34 -15.63 -25.22
C MET A 406 -18.79 -14.41 -25.96
N GLY A 407 -17.49 -14.08 -25.81
CA GLY A 407 -16.82 -12.96 -26.46
C GLY A 407 -16.76 -11.69 -25.61
N PHE A 408 -17.18 -11.72 -24.36
CA PHE A 408 -17.01 -10.58 -23.46
C PHE A 408 -15.56 -10.45 -23.03
N LYS A 409 -15.09 -9.21 -22.87
CA LYS A 409 -13.76 -8.84 -22.40
C LYS A 409 -13.82 -8.47 -20.92
N GLU A 410 -12.99 -9.11 -20.11
CA GLU A 410 -12.88 -8.75 -18.70
C GLU A 410 -12.15 -7.42 -18.53
N VAL A 411 -12.69 -6.56 -17.69
CA VAL A 411 -12.05 -5.31 -17.26
C VAL A 411 -11.83 -5.34 -15.75
N ILE A 412 -10.80 -4.64 -15.30
CA ILE A 412 -10.48 -4.48 -13.88
C ILE A 412 -10.50 -2.98 -13.60
N THR A 413 -11.42 -2.56 -12.75
CA THR A 413 -11.59 -1.16 -12.37
C THR A 413 -11.23 -0.95 -10.90
N TYR A 414 -11.11 0.34 -10.49
CA TYR A 414 -10.82 0.65 -9.09
C TYR A 414 -11.98 0.30 -8.17
N SER A 415 -11.65 -0.25 -7.00
CA SER A 415 -12.63 -0.50 -5.92
C SER A 415 -13.07 0.79 -5.22
N LEU A 416 -12.47 1.90 -5.56
CA LEU A 416 -12.76 3.22 -5.02
C LEU A 416 -13.50 4.08 -6.06
N THR A 417 -14.39 4.92 -5.57
CA THR A 417 -15.21 5.85 -6.37
C THR A 417 -15.44 7.16 -5.61
N SER A 418 -16.34 8.01 -6.10
CA SER A 418 -16.72 9.27 -5.47
C SER A 418 -18.23 9.50 -5.53
N GLU A 419 -18.75 10.43 -4.73
CA GLU A 419 -20.15 10.87 -4.81
C GLU A 419 -20.48 11.42 -6.20
N GLU A 420 -19.53 12.07 -6.86
CA GLU A 420 -19.71 12.58 -8.22
C GLU A 420 -19.99 11.46 -9.21
N ASN A 421 -19.28 10.33 -9.12
CA ASN A 421 -19.47 9.18 -9.98
C ASN A 421 -20.83 8.51 -9.74
N TYR A 422 -21.27 8.44 -8.50
CA TYR A 422 -22.64 8.01 -8.16
C TYR A 422 -23.68 8.94 -8.78
N ALA A 423 -23.51 10.25 -8.62
CA ALA A 423 -24.45 11.25 -9.17
C ALA A 423 -24.47 11.21 -10.70
N LYS A 424 -23.33 11.08 -11.39
CA LYS A 424 -23.25 10.88 -12.84
C LYS A 424 -24.02 9.63 -13.28
N SER A 425 -23.96 8.58 -12.49
CA SER A 425 -24.61 7.29 -12.76
C SER A 425 -26.12 7.27 -12.42
N ALA A 426 -26.63 8.35 -11.82
CA ALA A 426 -27.99 8.42 -11.26
C ALA A 426 -28.28 7.36 -10.20
N ILE A 427 -27.26 6.99 -9.45
CA ILE A 427 -27.31 6.05 -8.32
C ILE A 427 -27.20 6.86 -7.03
N GLN A 428 -28.04 6.60 -6.06
CA GLN A 428 -27.93 7.23 -4.75
C GLN A 428 -26.75 6.63 -3.98
N VAL A 429 -25.98 7.50 -3.32
CA VAL A 429 -24.94 7.05 -2.38
C VAL A 429 -25.63 6.38 -1.21
N PRO A 430 -25.37 5.10 -0.92
CA PRO A 430 -25.99 4.43 0.22
C PRO A 430 -25.59 5.06 1.55
N PRO A 431 -26.48 5.16 2.54
CA PRO A 431 -26.08 5.54 3.89
C PRO A 431 -25.08 4.52 4.44
N GLY A 432 -24.12 4.96 5.24
CA GLY A 432 -23.09 4.09 5.84
C GLY A 432 -21.99 3.62 4.89
N ILE A 433 -21.88 4.23 3.70
CA ILE A 433 -20.78 3.91 2.77
C ILE A 433 -19.41 4.14 3.42
N ASN A 434 -18.49 3.21 3.22
CA ASN A 434 -17.15 3.28 3.77
C ASN A 434 -16.28 4.29 2.99
N ALA A 435 -15.79 5.29 3.71
CA ALA A 435 -14.88 6.31 3.17
C ALA A 435 -13.46 6.16 3.73
N LEU A 436 -12.45 6.42 2.90
CA LEU A 436 -11.05 6.47 3.35
C LEU A 436 -10.82 7.71 4.22
N VAL A 437 -10.10 7.54 5.32
CA VAL A 437 -9.75 8.64 6.24
C VAL A 437 -8.77 9.63 5.59
N ASN A 438 -7.84 9.13 4.76
CA ASN A 438 -6.79 9.90 4.11
C ASN A 438 -6.62 9.47 2.65
N PRO A 439 -7.57 9.78 1.77
CA PRO A 439 -7.50 9.39 0.36
C PRO A 439 -6.39 10.16 -0.37
N LEU A 440 -5.82 9.52 -1.38
CA LEU A 440 -4.84 10.16 -2.28
C LEU A 440 -5.50 11.17 -3.24
N SER A 441 -6.77 10.95 -3.59
CA SER A 441 -7.59 11.85 -4.43
C SER A 441 -9.03 11.85 -3.92
N GLN A 442 -9.71 12.97 -4.09
CA GLN A 442 -11.14 13.08 -3.82
C GLN A 442 -12.00 12.31 -4.84
N ASP A 443 -11.44 11.99 -6.00
CA ASP A 443 -12.14 11.20 -7.01
C ASP A 443 -12.26 9.71 -6.63
N TYR A 444 -11.44 9.24 -5.68
CA TYR A 444 -11.33 7.85 -5.27
C TYR A 444 -11.24 7.71 -3.75
N HIS A 445 -12.28 8.12 -3.03
CA HIS A 445 -12.28 8.10 -1.56
C HIS A 445 -13.37 7.25 -0.92
N LEU A 446 -14.36 6.75 -1.70
CA LEU A 446 -15.43 5.88 -1.24
C LEU A 446 -15.22 4.45 -1.76
N LEU A 447 -15.45 3.44 -0.92
CA LEU A 447 -15.54 2.06 -1.38
C LEU A 447 -16.82 1.87 -2.21
N ARG A 448 -16.70 1.24 -3.39
CA ARG A 448 -17.85 1.04 -4.30
C ARG A 448 -18.87 0.06 -3.72
N THR A 449 -20.15 0.38 -3.84
CA THR A 449 -21.27 -0.51 -3.49
C THR A 449 -21.92 -1.15 -4.71
N THR A 450 -21.46 -0.81 -5.91
CA THR A 450 -21.90 -1.30 -7.22
C THR A 450 -20.78 -1.14 -8.23
N LEU A 451 -20.72 -2.00 -9.25
CA LEU A 451 -19.73 -1.94 -10.32
C LEU A 451 -20.07 -0.90 -11.41
N LEU A 452 -21.33 -0.46 -11.44
CA LEU A 452 -21.87 0.33 -12.56
C LEU A 452 -21.12 1.65 -12.80
N PRO A 453 -20.81 2.51 -11.78
CA PRO A 453 -20.10 3.76 -12.03
C PRO A 453 -18.74 3.57 -12.71
N ALA A 454 -17.96 2.58 -12.26
CA ALA A 454 -16.65 2.29 -12.80
C ALA A 454 -16.74 1.69 -14.24
N LEU A 455 -17.73 0.86 -14.49
CA LEU A 455 -18.00 0.35 -15.84
C LEU A 455 -18.47 1.46 -16.79
N PHE A 456 -19.25 2.44 -16.30
CA PHE A 456 -19.67 3.61 -17.11
C PHE A 456 -18.47 4.51 -17.44
N GLU A 457 -17.53 4.67 -16.51
CA GLU A 457 -16.27 5.37 -16.76
C GLU A 457 -15.46 4.65 -17.83
N CYS A 458 -15.34 3.33 -17.75
CA CYS A 458 -14.68 2.50 -18.76
C CYS A 458 -15.34 2.64 -20.13
N ALA A 459 -16.67 2.61 -20.22
CA ALA A 459 -17.41 2.82 -21.45
C ALA A 459 -17.17 4.21 -22.03
N SER A 460 -17.21 5.26 -21.21
CA SER A 460 -16.92 6.63 -21.63
C SER A 460 -15.51 6.77 -22.19
N PHE A 461 -14.52 6.14 -21.53
CA PHE A 461 -13.13 6.13 -21.97
C PHE A 461 -12.96 5.50 -23.37
N ASN A 462 -13.58 4.33 -23.61
CA ASN A 462 -13.48 3.62 -24.88
C ASN A 462 -14.20 4.35 -26.02
N ILE A 463 -15.42 4.82 -25.77
CA ILE A 463 -16.23 5.55 -26.77
C ILE A 463 -15.51 6.83 -27.22
N ASN A 464 -14.93 7.58 -26.28
CA ASN A 464 -14.19 8.80 -26.61
C ASN A 464 -12.88 8.55 -27.38
N ARG A 465 -12.47 7.27 -27.49
CA ARG A 465 -11.35 6.79 -28.34
C ARG A 465 -11.79 6.10 -29.60
N ASN A 466 -13.03 6.35 -30.03
CA ASN A 466 -13.66 5.80 -31.25
C ASN A 466 -13.87 4.27 -31.24
N ASP A 467 -14.02 3.65 -30.08
CA ASP A 467 -14.49 2.27 -29.96
C ASP A 467 -15.89 2.21 -29.30
N PRO A 468 -16.98 2.39 -30.07
CA PRO A 468 -18.33 2.35 -29.56
C PRO A 468 -18.90 0.94 -29.45
N ASN A 469 -18.18 -0.08 -29.93
CA ASN A 469 -18.61 -1.48 -29.94
C ASN A 469 -17.82 -2.23 -28.89
N PHE A 470 -18.46 -2.57 -27.80
CA PHE A 470 -17.80 -3.31 -26.70
C PHE A 470 -18.77 -4.26 -26.00
N GLU A 471 -18.23 -5.38 -25.64
CA GLU A 471 -18.77 -6.39 -24.74
C GLU A 471 -17.81 -6.50 -23.57
N ILE A 472 -18.11 -5.85 -22.44
CA ILE A 472 -17.23 -5.85 -21.27
C ILE A 472 -17.95 -6.39 -20.05
N PHE A 473 -17.18 -7.02 -19.18
CA PHE A 473 -17.65 -7.42 -17.85
C PHE A 473 -16.57 -7.25 -16.79
N GLU A 474 -17.00 -7.17 -15.55
CA GLU A 474 -16.13 -7.22 -14.37
C GLU A 474 -16.75 -8.14 -13.33
N ILE A 475 -15.95 -9.03 -12.76
CA ILE A 475 -16.32 -9.81 -11.58
C ILE A 475 -15.44 -9.30 -10.44
N ALA A 476 -16.07 -8.66 -9.45
CA ALA A 476 -15.29 -8.06 -8.39
C ALA A 476 -16.14 -7.82 -7.12
N HIS A 477 -15.42 -7.47 -6.05
CA HIS A 477 -16.00 -7.14 -4.77
C HIS A 477 -16.68 -5.78 -4.79
N ILE A 478 -17.85 -5.73 -4.15
CA ILE A 478 -18.59 -4.53 -3.79
C ILE A 478 -18.77 -4.51 -2.28
N PHE A 479 -18.84 -3.34 -1.69
CA PHE A 479 -18.74 -3.14 -0.25
C PHE A 479 -20.02 -2.50 0.29
N GLY A 480 -20.83 -3.27 1.00
CA GLY A 480 -21.97 -2.75 1.76
C GLY A 480 -21.53 -2.14 3.09
N GLU A 481 -22.50 -1.74 3.91
CA GLU A 481 -22.22 -1.17 5.24
C GLU A 481 -21.51 -2.17 6.16
N ALA A 482 -21.90 -3.44 6.13
CA ALA A 482 -21.39 -4.50 7.00
C ALA A 482 -20.87 -5.73 6.24
N GLU A 483 -21.14 -5.85 4.95
CA GLU A 483 -20.85 -7.05 4.16
C GLU A 483 -20.08 -6.69 2.88
N GLU A 484 -19.11 -7.52 2.57
CA GLU A 484 -18.41 -7.55 1.29
C GLU A 484 -18.98 -8.70 0.46
N THR A 485 -19.39 -8.41 -0.78
CA THR A 485 -20.00 -9.40 -1.67
C THR A 485 -19.38 -9.32 -3.07
N ILE A 486 -19.46 -10.41 -3.82
CA ILE A 486 -18.97 -10.45 -5.20
C ILE A 486 -20.14 -10.22 -6.15
N SER A 487 -19.96 -9.32 -7.10
CA SER A 487 -20.90 -8.99 -8.16
C SER A 487 -20.28 -9.20 -9.53
N VAL A 488 -21.11 -9.51 -10.52
CA VAL A 488 -20.76 -9.45 -11.94
C VAL A 488 -21.50 -8.28 -12.58
N GLY A 489 -20.75 -7.33 -13.11
CA GLY A 489 -21.27 -6.22 -13.91
C GLY A 489 -20.98 -6.47 -15.39
N ILE A 490 -21.96 -6.19 -16.26
CA ILE A 490 -21.83 -6.40 -17.71
C ILE A 490 -22.33 -5.16 -18.44
N LEU A 491 -21.55 -4.70 -19.43
CA LEU A 491 -21.97 -3.70 -20.40
C LEU A 491 -21.87 -4.23 -21.81
N LEU A 492 -22.87 -3.91 -22.62
CA LEU A 492 -22.97 -4.33 -24.03
C LEU A 492 -23.40 -3.13 -24.87
N SER A 493 -22.67 -2.80 -25.93
CA SER A 493 -22.99 -1.71 -26.85
C SER A 493 -22.47 -1.98 -28.26
N GLY A 494 -23.11 -1.34 -29.22
CA GLY A 494 -22.68 -1.38 -30.62
C GLY A 494 -23.41 -2.37 -31.46
N ASP A 495 -22.70 -2.99 -32.42
CA ASP A 495 -23.25 -3.98 -33.34
C ASP A 495 -22.65 -5.37 -33.05
N LYS A 496 -23.51 -6.36 -33.06
CA LYS A 496 -23.05 -7.76 -33.10
C LYS A 496 -22.42 -8.00 -34.46
N ARG A 497 -21.12 -8.25 -34.47
CA ARG A 497 -20.35 -8.41 -35.70
C ARG A 497 -20.23 -9.87 -36.07
N ALA A 498 -20.64 -10.20 -37.28
CA ALA A 498 -20.21 -11.40 -37.96
C ALA A 498 -19.36 -10.97 -39.18
N GLU A 499 -18.08 -10.66 -38.95
CA GLU A 499 -17.20 -9.96 -39.90
C GLU A 499 -17.11 -10.67 -41.27
N TRP A 500 -17.11 -11.98 -41.26
CA TRP A 500 -17.04 -12.79 -42.49
C TRP A 500 -18.39 -12.89 -43.25
N LEU A 501 -19.52 -12.68 -42.57
CA LEU A 501 -20.85 -12.67 -43.19
C LEU A 501 -21.30 -11.27 -43.61
N LYS A 502 -20.59 -10.20 -43.20
CA LYS A 502 -21.03 -8.80 -43.34
C LYS A 502 -22.43 -8.53 -42.80
N ASP A 503 -22.90 -9.35 -41.86
CA ASP A 503 -24.18 -9.22 -41.21
C ASP A 503 -23.97 -8.50 -39.89
N TYR A 504 -24.39 -7.22 -39.86
CA TYR A 504 -24.27 -6.34 -38.70
C TYR A 504 -25.67 -6.00 -38.21
N ARG A 505 -26.01 -6.44 -37.02
CA ARG A 505 -27.21 -5.98 -36.36
C ARG A 505 -26.87 -5.32 -35.03
N PRO A 506 -27.59 -4.26 -34.62
CA PRO A 506 -27.39 -3.67 -33.30
C PRO A 506 -27.67 -4.69 -32.21
N TYR A 507 -26.91 -4.58 -31.11
CA TYR A 507 -27.25 -5.31 -29.90
C TYR A 507 -28.58 -4.85 -29.37
N THR A 508 -29.27 -5.74 -28.67
CA THR A 508 -30.55 -5.54 -28.04
C THR A 508 -30.49 -5.96 -26.57
N LEU A 509 -31.45 -5.55 -25.76
CA LEU A 509 -31.56 -6.00 -24.38
C LEU A 509 -31.67 -7.54 -24.28
N TYR A 510 -32.18 -8.20 -25.31
CA TYR A 510 -32.29 -9.66 -25.36
C TYR A 510 -30.93 -10.35 -25.51
N ASP A 511 -29.96 -9.71 -26.14
CA ASP A 511 -28.59 -10.24 -26.21
C ASP A 511 -27.94 -10.29 -24.83
N LEU A 512 -28.10 -9.21 -24.04
CA LEU A 512 -27.58 -9.18 -22.67
C LEU A 512 -28.38 -10.13 -21.75
N LYS A 513 -29.70 -10.18 -21.94
CA LYS A 513 -30.57 -11.13 -21.20
C LYS A 513 -30.18 -12.58 -21.48
N GLY A 514 -29.90 -12.93 -22.77
CA GLY A 514 -29.43 -14.24 -23.16
C GLY A 514 -28.07 -14.61 -22.53
N ALA A 515 -27.16 -13.66 -22.41
CA ALA A 515 -25.91 -13.88 -21.70
C ALA A 515 -26.11 -14.21 -20.22
N LEU A 516 -27.02 -13.49 -19.54
CA LEU A 516 -27.37 -13.79 -18.15
C LEU A 516 -28.08 -15.13 -18.01
N GLU A 517 -29.02 -15.44 -18.90
CA GLU A 517 -29.73 -16.73 -18.91
C GLU A 517 -28.77 -17.90 -19.10
N SER A 518 -27.80 -17.77 -20.03
CA SER A 518 -26.72 -18.76 -20.20
C SER A 518 -25.86 -18.91 -18.94
N LEU A 519 -25.57 -17.81 -18.24
CA LEU A 519 -24.86 -17.86 -16.97
C LEU A 519 -25.68 -18.60 -15.90
N PHE A 520 -26.97 -18.32 -15.78
CA PHE A 520 -27.87 -19.00 -14.84
C PHE A 520 -28.01 -20.49 -15.18
N ASP A 521 -28.08 -20.84 -16.46
CA ASP A 521 -28.18 -22.21 -16.91
C ASP A 521 -26.90 -23.02 -16.63
N GLU A 522 -25.70 -22.45 -16.88
CA GLU A 522 -24.44 -23.12 -16.58
C GLU A 522 -24.25 -23.31 -15.08
N LEU A 523 -24.66 -22.33 -14.28
CA LEU A 523 -24.66 -22.41 -12.81
C LEU A 523 -25.85 -23.22 -12.26
N ARG A 524 -26.75 -23.68 -13.16
CA ARG A 524 -27.98 -24.43 -12.84
C ARG A 524 -28.91 -23.72 -11.83
N VAL A 525 -28.94 -22.40 -11.91
CA VAL A 525 -29.82 -21.55 -11.11
C VAL A 525 -31.22 -21.66 -11.65
N LYS A 526 -32.18 -22.04 -10.81
CA LYS A 526 -33.61 -22.15 -11.16
C LYS A 526 -34.41 -21.08 -10.42
N GLY A 527 -35.65 -20.85 -10.88
CA GLY A 527 -36.57 -19.94 -10.19
C GLY A 527 -36.22 -18.46 -10.29
N TYR A 528 -35.44 -18.08 -11.33
CA TYR A 528 -35.19 -16.67 -11.61
C TYR A 528 -36.33 -16.05 -12.43
N VAL A 529 -36.62 -14.77 -12.18
CA VAL A 529 -37.59 -13.98 -12.91
C VAL A 529 -37.08 -12.56 -13.16
N PHE A 530 -37.39 -12.02 -14.34
CA PHE A 530 -37.16 -10.63 -14.69
C PHE A 530 -38.45 -9.83 -14.49
N VAL A 531 -38.45 -8.90 -13.54
CA VAL A 531 -39.62 -8.12 -13.18
C VAL A 531 -39.41 -6.66 -13.53
N LYS A 532 -40.35 -6.09 -14.31
CA LYS A 532 -40.36 -4.67 -14.59
C LYS A 532 -40.90 -3.91 -13.37
N PRO A 533 -40.16 -2.97 -12.78
CA PRO A 533 -40.66 -2.20 -11.65
C PRO A 533 -41.83 -1.28 -12.06
N GLN A 534 -42.72 -1.02 -11.13
CA GLN A 534 -43.78 -0.02 -11.31
C GLN A 534 -43.36 1.31 -10.68
N PRO A 535 -43.70 2.49 -11.27
CA PRO A 535 -44.57 2.68 -12.44
C PRO A 535 -43.91 2.34 -13.76
N ALA A 536 -44.66 1.90 -14.72
CA ALA A 536 -44.25 1.50 -16.05
C ALA A 536 -43.60 2.69 -16.80
N GLY A 537 -42.29 2.69 -16.90
CA GLY A 537 -41.46 3.73 -17.53
C GLY A 537 -39.97 3.51 -17.37
N ALA A 538 -39.56 2.72 -16.38
CA ALA A 538 -38.17 2.37 -16.17
C ALA A 538 -37.69 1.41 -17.26
N SER A 539 -36.54 1.73 -17.88
CA SER A 539 -35.85 0.84 -18.81
C SER A 539 -34.99 -0.22 -18.10
N ILE A 540 -35.25 -0.47 -16.82
CA ILE A 540 -34.53 -1.38 -15.94
C ILE A 540 -35.47 -2.44 -15.43
N PHE A 541 -35.02 -3.69 -15.44
CA PHE A 541 -35.72 -4.85 -14.86
C PHE A 541 -34.95 -5.33 -13.64
N CYS A 542 -35.67 -5.67 -12.57
CA CYS A 542 -35.10 -6.34 -11.41
C CYS A 542 -35.02 -7.84 -11.65
N ILE A 543 -33.97 -8.47 -11.21
CA ILE A 543 -33.75 -9.91 -11.28
C ILE A 543 -34.01 -10.49 -9.89
N PHE A 544 -34.99 -11.37 -9.78
CA PHE A 544 -35.24 -12.10 -8.53
C PHE A 544 -34.93 -13.57 -8.71
N ILE A 545 -34.38 -14.19 -7.69
CA ILE A 545 -34.12 -15.62 -7.60
C ILE A 545 -34.80 -16.13 -6.32
N ASN A 546 -35.74 -17.07 -6.46
CA ASN A 546 -36.53 -17.58 -5.33
C ASN A 546 -37.13 -16.44 -4.47
N GLY A 547 -37.60 -15.36 -5.11
CA GLY A 547 -38.21 -14.21 -4.46
C GLY A 547 -37.27 -13.19 -3.83
N GLN A 548 -35.95 -13.43 -3.85
CA GLN A 548 -34.94 -12.49 -3.38
C GLN A 548 -34.31 -11.70 -4.54
N MET A 549 -34.14 -10.41 -4.38
CA MET A 549 -33.47 -9.58 -5.39
C MET A 549 -32.00 -9.98 -5.53
N ALA A 550 -31.60 -10.33 -6.74
CA ALA A 550 -30.22 -10.76 -7.05
C ALA A 550 -29.48 -9.78 -7.97
N GLY A 551 -30.18 -8.84 -8.61
CA GLY A 551 -29.55 -7.90 -9.51
C GLY A 551 -30.53 -7.12 -10.38
N SER A 552 -30.01 -6.49 -11.41
CA SER A 552 -30.79 -5.73 -12.39
C SER A 552 -30.21 -5.83 -13.80
N ILE A 553 -31.07 -5.61 -14.80
CA ILE A 553 -30.70 -5.50 -16.21
C ILE A 553 -31.50 -4.38 -16.85
N GLY A 554 -30.90 -3.61 -17.76
CA GLY A 554 -31.63 -2.54 -18.43
C GLY A 554 -30.81 -1.78 -19.48
N VAL A 555 -31.30 -0.60 -19.80
CA VAL A 555 -30.69 0.31 -20.78
C VAL A 555 -30.22 1.57 -20.05
N MET A 556 -29.00 1.99 -20.31
CA MET A 556 -28.48 3.26 -19.79
C MET A 556 -29.29 4.44 -20.34
N SER A 557 -29.82 5.26 -19.45
CA SER A 557 -30.63 6.41 -19.86
C SER A 557 -29.79 7.50 -20.56
N GLU A 558 -30.41 8.26 -21.45
CA GLU A 558 -29.75 9.38 -22.13
C GLU A 558 -29.21 10.43 -21.15
N ALA A 559 -29.86 10.61 -20.01
CA ALA A 559 -29.40 11.50 -18.95
C ALA A 559 -28.06 11.03 -18.34
N VAL A 560 -27.91 9.72 -18.13
CA VAL A 560 -26.66 9.11 -17.63
C VAL A 560 -25.57 9.20 -18.70
N LYS A 561 -25.88 8.86 -19.97
CA LYS A 561 -24.92 9.01 -21.08
C LYS A 561 -24.38 10.46 -21.15
N LYS A 562 -25.25 11.45 -21.07
CA LYS A 562 -24.88 12.85 -21.10
C LYS A 562 -23.94 13.25 -19.93
N ARG A 563 -24.24 12.80 -18.70
CA ARG A 563 -23.40 13.10 -17.52
C ARG A 563 -22.01 12.48 -17.61
N TRP A 564 -21.89 11.30 -18.21
CA TRP A 564 -20.63 10.62 -18.46
C TRP A 564 -19.91 11.08 -19.74
N GLY A 565 -20.46 12.07 -20.46
CA GLY A 565 -19.88 12.57 -21.70
C GLY A 565 -19.90 11.56 -22.86
N ILE A 566 -20.77 10.55 -22.78
CA ILE A 566 -20.91 9.49 -23.78
C ILE A 566 -21.74 10.02 -24.97
N LYS A 567 -21.10 10.18 -26.13
CA LYS A 567 -21.69 10.75 -27.34
C LYS A 567 -21.99 9.63 -28.38
N VAL A 568 -22.76 8.63 -28.00
CA VAL A 568 -23.15 7.54 -28.91
C VAL A 568 -24.67 7.50 -29.05
N LYS A 569 -25.17 7.31 -30.29
CA LYS A 569 -26.61 7.19 -30.57
C LYS A 569 -27.17 5.81 -30.25
N LYS A 570 -26.31 4.79 -30.16
CA LYS A 570 -26.70 3.43 -29.88
C LYS A 570 -27.00 3.24 -28.39
N ASP A 571 -27.86 2.28 -28.10
CA ASP A 571 -28.15 1.91 -26.72
C ASP A 571 -26.93 1.24 -26.08
N ILE A 572 -26.79 1.47 -24.78
CA ILE A 572 -25.86 0.77 -23.90
C ILE A 572 -26.68 -0.04 -22.93
N PHE A 573 -26.56 -1.35 -23.03
CA PHE A 573 -27.25 -2.29 -22.16
C PHE A 573 -26.34 -2.59 -20.97
N VAL A 574 -26.93 -2.64 -19.78
CA VAL A 574 -26.24 -2.80 -18.51
C VAL A 574 -26.88 -3.89 -17.67
N ALA A 575 -26.08 -4.67 -17.00
CA ALA A 575 -26.55 -5.60 -15.98
C ALA A 575 -25.58 -5.64 -14.82
N GLU A 576 -26.09 -5.84 -13.62
CA GLU A 576 -25.29 -6.20 -12.46
C GLU A 576 -26.03 -7.26 -11.65
N VAL A 577 -25.33 -8.36 -11.33
CA VAL A 577 -25.91 -9.51 -10.61
C VAL A 577 -24.95 -9.95 -9.50
N SER A 578 -25.47 -10.15 -8.31
CA SER A 578 -24.70 -10.68 -7.18
C SER A 578 -24.32 -12.14 -7.40
N LEU A 579 -23.04 -12.41 -7.63
CA LEU A 579 -22.52 -13.79 -7.66
C LEU A 579 -22.67 -14.49 -6.32
N SER A 580 -22.54 -13.74 -5.21
CA SER A 580 -22.78 -14.29 -3.88
C SER A 580 -24.23 -14.77 -3.69
N ALA A 581 -25.19 -14.09 -4.31
CA ALA A 581 -26.59 -14.56 -4.31
C ALA A 581 -26.76 -15.81 -5.19
N LEU A 582 -26.12 -15.85 -6.36
CA LEU A 582 -26.11 -17.03 -7.23
C LEU A 582 -25.48 -18.23 -6.54
N ALA A 583 -24.39 -18.03 -5.81
CA ALA A 583 -23.66 -19.09 -5.10
C ALA A 583 -24.52 -19.84 -4.08
N ARG A 584 -25.48 -19.15 -3.46
CA ARG A 584 -26.40 -19.78 -2.49
C ARG A 584 -27.31 -20.84 -3.13
N VAL A 585 -27.66 -20.65 -4.40
CA VAL A 585 -28.64 -21.49 -5.11
C VAL A 585 -28.06 -22.32 -6.25
N ALA A 586 -26.86 -22.02 -6.68
CA ALA A 586 -26.15 -22.71 -7.76
C ALA A 586 -25.85 -24.17 -7.41
N ASP A 587 -25.92 -25.06 -8.41
CA ASP A 587 -25.54 -26.46 -8.32
C ASP A 587 -24.60 -26.81 -9.48
N LEU A 588 -23.28 -26.92 -9.21
CA LEU A 588 -22.28 -27.23 -10.22
C LEU A 588 -22.17 -28.73 -10.53
N LYS A 589 -22.94 -29.57 -9.83
CA LYS A 589 -22.91 -31.01 -10.03
C LYS A 589 -23.69 -31.38 -11.29
N LYS A 590 -23.00 -31.78 -12.35
CA LYS A 590 -23.62 -32.27 -13.58
C LYS A 590 -24.17 -33.69 -13.34
N VAL A 591 -25.45 -33.87 -13.59
CA VAL A 591 -26.14 -35.17 -13.46
C VAL A 591 -26.53 -35.63 -14.85
N PHE A 592 -26.16 -36.86 -15.17
CA PHE A 592 -26.56 -37.49 -16.45
C PHE A 592 -28.08 -37.72 -16.47
N THR A 593 -28.74 -37.27 -17.52
CA THR A 593 -30.13 -37.57 -17.78
C THR A 593 -30.21 -38.43 -19.08
N PRO A 594 -30.75 -39.63 -19.00
CA PRO A 594 -30.88 -40.49 -20.18
C PRO A 594 -31.69 -39.79 -21.31
N ILE A 595 -31.26 -39.98 -22.51
CA ILE A 595 -32.01 -39.51 -23.69
C ILE A 595 -33.28 -40.33 -23.79
N ALA A 596 -34.44 -39.66 -23.98
CA ALA A 596 -35.71 -40.35 -24.16
C ALA A 596 -35.64 -41.30 -25.39
N SER A 597 -36.01 -42.56 -25.20
CA SER A 597 -36.05 -43.56 -26.26
C SER A 597 -37.34 -43.49 -27.11
N THR A 598 -38.28 -42.65 -26.69
CA THR A 598 -39.58 -42.47 -27.36
C THR A 598 -39.55 -41.22 -28.27
N PRO A 599 -40.21 -41.25 -29.44
CA PRO A 599 -40.25 -40.09 -30.32
C PRO A 599 -41.09 -38.95 -29.71
N SER A 600 -40.66 -37.70 -29.98
CA SER A 600 -41.42 -36.48 -29.69
C SER A 600 -42.18 -35.96 -30.90
N ILE A 601 -43.24 -35.21 -30.69
CA ILE A 601 -44.06 -34.60 -31.74
C ILE A 601 -44.15 -33.10 -31.51
N SER A 602 -43.90 -32.29 -32.53
CA SER A 602 -44.00 -30.85 -32.48
C SER A 602 -45.33 -30.37 -33.03
N ARG A 603 -45.89 -29.33 -32.40
CA ARG A 603 -47.07 -28.58 -32.81
C ARG A 603 -46.85 -27.10 -32.66
N ASP A 604 -47.24 -26.33 -33.66
CA ASP A 604 -47.15 -24.88 -33.61
C ASP A 604 -48.49 -24.27 -33.23
N ILE A 605 -48.43 -23.23 -32.41
CA ILE A 605 -49.59 -22.41 -32.04
C ILE A 605 -49.35 -21.00 -32.51
N SER A 606 -50.25 -20.45 -33.30
CA SER A 606 -50.21 -19.04 -33.66
C SER A 606 -51.29 -18.29 -32.88
N VAL A 607 -50.91 -17.29 -32.12
CA VAL A 607 -51.81 -16.47 -31.30
C VAL A 607 -51.61 -14.98 -31.56
N LEU A 608 -52.71 -14.25 -31.53
CA LEU A 608 -52.72 -12.80 -31.50
C LEU A 608 -52.88 -12.35 -30.04
N THR A 609 -51.97 -11.51 -29.57
CA THR A 609 -51.94 -11.00 -28.19
C THR A 609 -51.78 -9.50 -28.17
N GLY A 610 -52.36 -8.83 -27.20
CA GLY A 610 -52.07 -7.41 -26.93
C GLY A 610 -50.61 -7.21 -26.47
N ASP A 611 -50.08 -6.04 -26.73
CA ASP A 611 -48.68 -5.67 -26.36
C ASP A 611 -48.42 -5.75 -24.84
N VAL A 612 -49.48 -5.70 -24.04
CA VAL A 612 -49.43 -5.70 -22.57
C VAL A 612 -49.23 -7.12 -22.00
N THR A 613 -49.59 -8.19 -22.74
CA THR A 613 -49.48 -9.57 -22.25
C THR A 613 -48.06 -10.06 -22.34
N PRO A 614 -47.35 -10.33 -21.20
CA PRO A 614 -45.99 -10.83 -21.24
C PRO A 614 -45.94 -12.25 -21.83
N TYR A 615 -44.90 -12.54 -22.64
CA TYR A 615 -44.67 -13.91 -23.12
C TYR A 615 -44.50 -14.91 -21.98
N ALA A 616 -43.92 -14.46 -20.83
CA ALA A 616 -43.72 -15.29 -19.64
C ALA A 616 -45.09 -15.86 -19.13
N ALA A 617 -46.16 -15.05 -19.11
CA ALA A 617 -47.48 -15.52 -18.69
C ALA A 617 -48.06 -16.56 -19.66
N ILE A 618 -47.82 -16.38 -20.96
CA ILE A 618 -48.19 -17.35 -22.00
C ILE A 618 -47.45 -18.68 -21.79
N LYS A 619 -46.13 -18.59 -21.58
CA LYS A 619 -45.24 -19.74 -21.33
C LYS A 619 -45.66 -20.50 -20.08
N GLU A 620 -45.88 -19.82 -18.97
CA GLU A 620 -46.31 -20.41 -17.70
C GLU A 620 -47.66 -21.16 -17.83
N LEU A 621 -48.62 -20.55 -18.53
CA LEU A 621 -49.89 -21.19 -18.78
C LEU A 621 -49.75 -22.45 -19.64
N ILE A 622 -48.95 -22.40 -20.69
CA ILE A 622 -48.66 -23.56 -21.55
C ILE A 622 -48.04 -24.69 -20.71
N GLU A 623 -47.02 -24.38 -19.94
CA GLU A 623 -46.34 -25.36 -19.08
C GLU A 623 -47.31 -26.01 -18.08
N LYS A 624 -48.15 -25.21 -17.46
CA LYS A 624 -49.23 -25.68 -16.54
C LYS A 624 -50.24 -26.57 -17.22
N ARG A 625 -50.69 -26.20 -18.41
CA ARG A 625 -51.78 -26.91 -19.13
C ARG A 625 -51.32 -28.13 -19.89
N ALA A 626 -50.04 -28.21 -20.25
CA ALA A 626 -49.46 -29.33 -20.98
C ALA A 626 -49.28 -30.61 -20.13
N ALA A 627 -49.67 -30.60 -18.84
CA ALA A 627 -49.75 -31.76 -17.95
C ALA A 627 -48.49 -32.66 -17.92
N GLY A 628 -47.27 -32.07 -17.99
CA GLY A 628 -46.03 -32.80 -17.93
C GLY A 628 -45.56 -33.47 -19.24
N TYR A 629 -46.33 -33.36 -20.29
CA TYR A 629 -45.95 -33.88 -21.61
C TYR A 629 -45.14 -32.88 -22.45
N LEU A 630 -44.98 -31.63 -22.04
CA LEU A 630 -44.19 -30.63 -22.73
C LEU A 630 -42.70 -30.89 -22.48
N LYS A 631 -41.93 -31.10 -23.52
CA LYS A 631 -40.46 -31.28 -23.51
C LYS A 631 -39.72 -29.99 -23.84
N ALA A 632 -40.28 -29.22 -24.78
CA ALA A 632 -39.69 -27.92 -25.14
C ALA A 632 -40.78 -26.94 -25.59
N ILE A 633 -40.50 -25.67 -25.37
CA ILE A 633 -41.29 -24.53 -25.87
C ILE A 633 -40.33 -23.52 -26.48
N ALA A 634 -40.61 -23.09 -27.69
CA ALA A 634 -39.82 -22.10 -28.41
C ALA A 634 -40.71 -21.04 -29.04
N LEU A 635 -40.35 -19.77 -28.93
CA LEU A 635 -40.97 -18.70 -29.71
C LEU A 635 -40.34 -18.74 -31.11
N ALA A 636 -41.09 -19.26 -32.08
CA ALA A 636 -40.63 -19.40 -33.44
C ALA A 636 -40.67 -18.06 -34.20
N GLU A 637 -41.70 -17.26 -33.98
CA GLU A 637 -41.86 -15.98 -34.67
C GLU A 637 -42.62 -14.97 -33.79
N CYS A 638 -42.22 -13.69 -33.89
CA CYS A 638 -42.95 -12.56 -33.34
C CYS A 638 -43.20 -11.54 -34.46
N TYR A 639 -44.43 -11.39 -34.89
CA TYR A 639 -44.81 -10.57 -36.04
C TYR A 639 -45.65 -9.36 -35.60
N GLN A 640 -45.22 -8.19 -36.07
CA GLN A 640 -45.94 -6.93 -35.95
C GLN A 640 -45.97 -6.28 -37.35
N GLY A 641 -47.04 -6.35 -38.07
CA GLY A 641 -47.14 -5.85 -39.44
C GLY A 641 -48.57 -5.43 -39.81
N LYS A 642 -48.79 -5.18 -41.12
CA LYS A 642 -50.06 -4.62 -41.63
C LYS A 642 -51.30 -5.45 -41.31
N GLU A 643 -51.16 -6.75 -41.09
CA GLU A 643 -52.25 -7.66 -40.80
C GLU A 643 -52.50 -7.86 -39.29
N VAL A 644 -51.76 -7.18 -38.43
CA VAL A 644 -51.92 -7.22 -36.97
C VAL A 644 -52.52 -5.90 -36.49
N PRO A 645 -53.60 -5.91 -35.68
CA PRO A 645 -54.20 -4.68 -35.13
C PRO A 645 -53.18 -3.86 -34.35
N ARG A 646 -53.29 -2.53 -34.41
CA ARG A 646 -52.43 -1.63 -33.62
C ARG A 646 -52.53 -1.96 -32.13
N GLY A 647 -51.39 -2.08 -31.44
CA GLY A 647 -51.34 -2.46 -30.02
C GLY A 647 -51.40 -3.98 -29.79
N SER A 648 -51.23 -4.76 -30.84
CA SER A 648 -51.19 -6.22 -30.79
C SER A 648 -49.98 -6.77 -31.54
N ARG A 649 -49.62 -8.00 -31.24
CA ARG A 649 -48.58 -8.78 -31.92
C ARG A 649 -49.01 -10.22 -32.15
N GLY A 650 -48.59 -10.78 -33.26
CA GLY A 650 -48.72 -12.21 -33.54
C GLY A 650 -47.54 -12.99 -33.00
N LEU A 651 -47.79 -14.08 -32.30
CA LEU A 651 -46.73 -14.98 -31.82
C LEU A 651 -46.97 -16.38 -32.37
N THR A 652 -45.96 -16.96 -32.99
CA THR A 652 -45.92 -18.38 -33.33
C THR A 652 -45.02 -19.11 -32.31
N ILE A 653 -45.63 -20.05 -31.60
CA ILE A 653 -44.97 -20.78 -30.51
C ILE A 653 -44.91 -22.26 -30.88
N SER A 654 -43.72 -22.83 -30.96
CA SER A 654 -43.51 -24.25 -31.23
C SER A 654 -43.47 -25.02 -29.91
N LEU A 655 -44.29 -26.03 -29.79
CA LEU A 655 -44.41 -26.89 -28.62
C LEU A 655 -43.99 -28.32 -28.98
N THR A 656 -43.01 -28.86 -28.28
CA THR A 656 -42.58 -30.25 -28.45
C THR A 656 -43.12 -31.09 -27.31
N TYR A 657 -43.95 -32.06 -27.64
CA TYR A 657 -44.53 -33.00 -26.71
C TYR A 657 -43.81 -34.34 -26.73
N GLY A 658 -43.69 -34.99 -25.59
CA GLY A 658 -43.05 -36.31 -25.47
C GLY A 658 -43.25 -36.90 -24.07
N SER A 659 -42.94 -38.18 -23.94
CA SER A 659 -42.95 -38.90 -22.68
C SER A 659 -41.66 -39.77 -22.59
N ASP A 660 -41.07 -39.90 -21.43
CA ASP A 660 -39.88 -40.73 -21.22
C ASP A 660 -40.23 -42.21 -21.08
N THR A 661 -41.49 -42.54 -20.87
CA THR A 661 -41.93 -43.90 -20.55
C THR A 661 -42.74 -44.60 -21.62
N LYS A 662 -43.37 -43.83 -22.55
CA LYS A 662 -44.19 -44.38 -23.62
C LYS A 662 -44.20 -43.50 -24.87
N THR A 663 -44.43 -44.07 -26.02
CA THR A 663 -44.78 -43.35 -27.26
C THR A 663 -46.17 -42.75 -27.10
N LEU A 664 -46.33 -41.44 -27.29
CA LEU A 664 -47.60 -40.76 -27.26
C LEU A 664 -48.36 -40.97 -28.57
N THR A 665 -49.66 -41.24 -28.47
CA THR A 665 -50.54 -41.30 -29.64
C THR A 665 -50.98 -39.89 -30.06
N ASP A 666 -51.35 -39.73 -31.35
CA ASP A 666 -51.91 -38.47 -31.83
C ASP A 666 -53.14 -38.00 -31.07
N ALA A 667 -53.99 -38.94 -30.60
CA ALA A 667 -55.17 -38.65 -29.81
C ALA A 667 -54.82 -38.04 -28.44
N GLU A 668 -53.83 -38.61 -27.76
CA GLU A 668 -53.34 -38.08 -26.47
C GLU A 668 -52.71 -36.69 -26.63
N ILE A 669 -51.92 -36.48 -27.69
CA ILE A 669 -51.28 -35.18 -27.96
C ILE A 669 -52.35 -34.14 -28.30
N ASN A 670 -53.32 -34.47 -29.15
CA ASN A 670 -54.42 -33.56 -29.53
C ASN A 670 -55.22 -33.14 -28.31
N LEU A 671 -55.48 -34.03 -27.35
CA LEU A 671 -56.20 -33.72 -26.13
C LEU A 671 -55.38 -32.70 -25.26
N VAL A 672 -54.10 -32.95 -25.07
CA VAL A 672 -53.21 -32.02 -24.30
C VAL A 672 -53.10 -30.68 -25.02
N HIS A 673 -52.90 -30.69 -26.33
CA HIS A 673 -52.77 -29.50 -27.16
C HIS A 673 -54.08 -28.67 -27.13
N SER A 674 -55.24 -29.29 -27.23
CA SER A 674 -56.56 -28.62 -27.11
C SER A 674 -56.72 -27.98 -25.74
N ASN A 675 -56.33 -28.66 -24.66
CA ASN A 675 -56.32 -28.07 -23.30
C ASN A 675 -55.45 -26.83 -23.16
N VAL A 676 -54.28 -26.83 -23.83
CA VAL A 676 -53.40 -25.65 -23.90
C VAL A 676 -54.10 -24.52 -24.67
N LEU A 677 -54.64 -24.78 -25.84
CA LEU A 677 -55.36 -23.79 -26.66
C LEU A 677 -56.53 -23.17 -25.92
N GLU A 678 -57.38 -24.01 -25.29
CA GLU A 678 -58.49 -23.52 -24.47
C GLU A 678 -57.99 -22.62 -23.32
N GLY A 679 -56.92 -22.99 -22.65
CA GLY A 679 -56.34 -22.16 -21.59
C GLY A 679 -55.89 -20.79 -22.09
N LEU A 680 -55.20 -20.75 -23.21
CA LEU A 680 -54.72 -19.50 -23.83
C LEU A 680 -55.89 -18.55 -24.18
N VAL A 681 -56.96 -19.10 -24.70
CA VAL A 681 -58.16 -18.32 -25.04
C VAL A 681 -58.95 -17.88 -23.79
N LYS A 682 -59.20 -18.79 -22.85
CA LYS A 682 -60.03 -18.51 -21.70
C LYS A 682 -59.43 -17.71 -20.59
N GLU A 683 -58.13 -17.98 -20.29
CA GLU A 683 -57.43 -17.35 -19.15
C GLU A 683 -56.68 -16.08 -19.54
N LEU A 684 -56.12 -16.04 -20.74
CA LEU A 684 -55.32 -14.89 -21.23
C LEU A 684 -56.04 -14.09 -22.33
N SER A 685 -57.26 -14.48 -22.71
CA SER A 685 -58.08 -13.81 -23.75
C SER A 685 -57.30 -13.65 -25.09
N LEU A 686 -56.50 -14.65 -25.45
CA LEU A 686 -55.74 -14.62 -26.70
C LEU A 686 -56.64 -15.09 -27.85
N THR A 687 -56.40 -14.55 -29.04
CA THR A 687 -57.11 -14.99 -30.26
C THR A 687 -56.20 -15.96 -31.02
N LEU A 688 -56.69 -17.16 -31.31
CA LEU A 688 -56.00 -18.12 -32.18
C LEU A 688 -56.05 -17.62 -33.62
N ARG A 689 -54.94 -17.79 -34.32
CA ARG A 689 -54.80 -17.40 -35.74
C ARG A 689 -54.64 -18.60 -36.64
#